data_d27acba33a24dfac32fa1e8a5c9acaf6
#
_entry.id   d27acba33a24dfac32fa1e8a5c9acaf6
#
_cell.length_a   1.000
_cell.length_b   1.000
_cell.length_c   1.000
_cell.angle_alpha   90.00
_cell.angle_beta   90.00
_cell.angle_gamma   90.00
#
_symmetry.space_group_name_H-M   'P 1'
#
loop_
_entity.id
_entity.type
_entity.pdbx_description
1 polymer ?
#
loop_
_entity_poly.entity_id
_entity_poly.type
_entity_poly.pdbx_seq_one_letter_code
_entity_poly.pdbx_strand_id
1 'polypeptide(L)'
;MQKNYNYTEIEKKWQQIWDDNHTFEAKNDYTLPKFFGLVEFPYPSGQGLHVGHPRSYTAIDIVSRKKRLQGFNVLYPMGWDAFGLPTENFAIKNHIHPSIVTENNIANFKRQLKSLGFSFDWSREINTTDPSYYKWTQWIFLQLFKQGLAYKKEMSVNWCTSCKCVLANEEVVNGVCERCGSEVIQKEKSQWMLKITEYAEKLLEGLNDVDFIERVKTQQRNWIGRSYGTQVTFDTTLGDSFEIFTTRADTLFGATYMVMSPEHPLLSKWADKIENYADVVAYQEQSAKKSDFERTELAKDKTGVKLQGVKAINPVNGKEIPIFISDYVLISYGTGAIMAVPAHDTRDWEFAKKFDLPIIEVVKGGEDVQKEAFTDCATGVLVNSDFLDGLSVEEAKVAIQKWLTDKGIGSVKTNFKLRDWVFSRQRYWGEPIPMVYCEKCGWVPLPESELPLVLPNVESYEPTDNGESPLAKMTDWVNTTCPHCGAPAKRETDTMPQWAGSSWYFLRYCDPHNDKEFASKEALQYWCPVDWYNGGMEHTTLHLLYSRFWHKFLYDIDAVPNAEPYAKRTSHGMILGENGEKMSKSRGNVVNPDEIINDYGADTMRVYEMFIGDFEKAAPWSQSSIKGSKRFLDKVWALGDILVEGDGYRPELEAEFHRTIKKVTEDIEGLKMNTAIAALMSLMNSIQATGKITKGEYKTFITLLNPFAPHITEEIWEMCGFGGMLNQTEWPKFDEAKCVDATVEIVVQINGKIRARLNVAADISATDAIALAKEQDAVKAEIAGKNIIKELYVPKKLVNIVVK
;
A
#
# COMPACT_ATOMS: atom_id res chain seq x y z
N MET A 1 38.68 -25.93 1.35
CA MET A 1 37.30 -25.81 0.78
C MET A 1 37.26 -26.36 -0.65
N GLN A 2 36.02 -26.68 -1.17
CA GLN A 2 35.87 -26.95 -2.61
C GLN A 2 36.35 -25.72 -3.38
N LYS A 3 37.06 -25.91 -4.49
CA LYS A 3 37.69 -24.78 -5.23
C LYS A 3 36.73 -23.73 -5.75
N ASN A 4 35.44 -24.07 -5.96
CA ASN A 4 34.44 -23.18 -6.53
C ASN A 4 33.13 -23.26 -5.77
N TYR A 5 32.46 -22.12 -5.59
CA TYR A 5 31.11 -22.02 -5.06
C TYR A 5 30.11 -22.60 -6.07
N ASN A 6 29.65 -23.85 -5.82
CA ASN A 6 28.62 -24.51 -6.63
C ASN A 6 27.24 -24.22 -6.08
N TYR A 7 26.67 -23.02 -6.43
CA TYR A 7 25.39 -22.60 -5.94
C TYR A 7 24.24 -23.57 -6.30
N THR A 8 24.30 -24.22 -7.47
CA THR A 8 23.22 -25.10 -7.94
C THR A 8 23.02 -26.33 -7.02
N GLU A 9 24.08 -26.91 -6.50
CA GLU A 9 23.99 -28.02 -5.57
C GLU A 9 23.73 -27.57 -4.14
N ILE A 10 24.38 -26.50 -3.71
CA ILE A 10 24.31 -25.96 -2.36
C ILE A 10 22.89 -25.46 -2.06
N GLU A 11 22.28 -24.69 -2.97
CA GLU A 11 20.95 -24.14 -2.79
C GLU A 11 19.89 -25.25 -2.69
N LYS A 12 19.94 -26.26 -3.55
CA LYS A 12 19.05 -27.43 -3.47
C LYS A 12 19.20 -28.22 -2.18
N LYS A 13 20.48 -28.44 -1.74
CA LYS A 13 20.77 -29.14 -0.49
C LYS A 13 20.09 -28.44 0.68
N TRP A 14 20.30 -27.14 0.81
CA TRP A 14 19.78 -26.40 1.97
C TRP A 14 18.26 -26.22 1.93
N GLN A 15 17.65 -25.99 0.77
CA GLN A 15 16.21 -25.98 0.61
C GLN A 15 15.58 -27.30 1.08
N GLN A 16 16.17 -28.44 0.72
CA GLN A 16 15.71 -29.76 1.17
C GLN A 16 15.87 -29.93 2.68
N ILE A 17 17.03 -29.53 3.25
CA ILE A 17 17.28 -29.60 4.70
C ILE A 17 16.28 -28.78 5.48
N TRP A 18 15.96 -27.57 5.01
CA TRP A 18 14.98 -26.69 5.68
C TRP A 18 13.58 -27.25 5.61
N ASP A 19 13.18 -27.82 4.47
CA ASP A 19 11.88 -28.48 4.31
C ASP A 19 11.76 -29.72 5.22
N ASP A 20 12.74 -30.60 5.22
CA ASP A 20 12.74 -31.85 6.00
C ASP A 20 12.72 -31.60 7.52
N ASN A 21 13.39 -30.55 7.97
CA ASN A 21 13.47 -30.19 9.39
C ASN A 21 12.38 -29.20 9.84
N HIS A 22 11.43 -28.81 8.95
CA HIS A 22 10.39 -27.81 9.27
C HIS A 22 10.98 -26.53 9.90
N THR A 23 12.12 -26.08 9.36
CA THR A 23 13.03 -25.12 10.01
C THR A 23 12.38 -23.77 10.31
N PHE A 24 11.41 -23.34 9.49
CA PHE A 24 10.84 -22.00 9.56
C PHE A 24 9.40 -21.99 10.08
N GLU A 25 8.88 -23.12 10.56
CA GLU A 25 7.55 -23.19 11.14
C GLU A 25 7.47 -22.38 12.43
N ALA A 26 6.42 -21.55 12.52
CA ALA A 26 6.11 -20.78 13.72
C ALA A 26 5.67 -21.74 14.85
N LYS A 27 6.19 -21.53 16.04
CA LYS A 27 5.86 -22.37 17.19
C LYS A 27 4.50 -21.97 17.80
N ASN A 28 3.75 -22.96 18.27
CA ASN A 28 2.56 -22.73 19.08
C ASN A 28 2.91 -22.50 20.57
N ASP A 29 4.01 -21.79 20.79
CA ASP A 29 4.48 -21.36 22.12
C ASP A 29 4.26 -19.85 22.25
N TYR A 30 3.16 -19.50 22.89
CA TYR A 30 2.71 -18.12 23.04
C TYR A 30 3.40 -17.38 24.20
N THR A 31 4.41 -17.98 24.82
CA THR A 31 5.28 -17.34 25.83
C THR A 31 6.47 -16.61 25.24
N LEU A 32 6.84 -16.92 24.00
CA LEU A 32 7.97 -16.31 23.29
C LEU A 32 7.61 -14.92 22.77
N PRO A 33 8.56 -14.00 22.63
CA PRO A 33 8.32 -12.78 21.90
C PRO A 33 8.00 -13.09 20.43
N LYS A 34 6.93 -12.50 19.89
CA LYS A 34 6.46 -12.79 18.53
C LYS A 34 6.98 -11.77 17.52
N PHE A 35 7.10 -12.21 16.28
CA PHE A 35 7.20 -11.34 15.13
C PHE A 35 6.36 -11.91 13.99
N PHE A 36 5.36 -11.16 13.56
CA PHE A 36 4.54 -11.49 12.40
C PHE A 36 4.93 -10.58 11.23
N GLY A 37 5.77 -11.10 10.34
CA GLY A 37 6.12 -10.47 9.08
C GLY A 37 5.12 -10.86 7.99
N LEU A 38 4.59 -9.90 7.27
CA LEU A 38 3.59 -10.13 6.21
C LEU A 38 4.02 -9.46 4.90
N VAL A 39 3.80 -10.17 3.81
CA VAL A 39 3.87 -9.66 2.44
C VAL A 39 2.55 -9.92 1.75
N GLU A 40 2.24 -9.15 0.72
CA GLU A 40 1.06 -9.43 -0.11
C GLU A 40 1.23 -10.81 -0.76
N PHE A 41 0.28 -11.70 -0.50
CA PHE A 41 0.31 -13.01 -1.14
C PHE A 41 0.01 -12.87 -2.64
N PRO A 42 0.70 -13.64 -3.49
CA PRO A 42 0.61 -13.44 -4.93
C PRO A 42 -0.72 -13.93 -5.48
N TYR A 43 -1.14 -13.28 -6.55
CA TYR A 43 -2.18 -13.76 -7.43
C TYR A 43 -1.55 -14.75 -8.43
N PRO A 44 -1.82 -16.07 -8.35
CA PRO A 44 -1.16 -17.07 -9.17
C PRO A 44 -1.70 -17.04 -10.61
N SER A 45 -1.35 -16.02 -11.39
CA SER A 45 -1.79 -15.85 -12.77
C SER A 45 -0.64 -16.05 -13.76
N GLY A 46 -0.91 -16.80 -14.84
CA GLY A 46 -0.02 -16.94 -15.96
C GLY A 46 1.27 -17.73 -15.68
N GLN A 47 2.41 -17.32 -16.26
CA GLN A 47 3.61 -18.13 -16.35
C GLN A 47 4.54 -18.12 -15.12
N GLY A 48 4.09 -17.62 -13.98
CA GLY A 48 4.91 -17.55 -12.77
C GLY A 48 5.30 -16.12 -12.36
N LEU A 49 6.26 -16.03 -11.45
CA LEU A 49 6.81 -14.79 -10.92
C LEU A 49 7.66 -14.07 -11.98
N HIS A 50 7.76 -12.74 -11.85
CA HIS A 50 8.82 -11.94 -12.47
C HIS A 50 9.72 -11.35 -11.37
N VAL A 51 10.91 -10.88 -11.73
CA VAL A 51 11.92 -10.38 -10.77
C VAL A 51 11.45 -9.20 -9.89
N GLY A 52 10.33 -8.57 -10.18
CA GLY A 52 9.74 -7.55 -9.29
C GLY A 52 9.03 -8.10 -8.05
N HIS A 53 8.54 -9.35 -8.08
CA HIS A 53 7.87 -9.96 -6.92
C HIS A 53 8.83 -10.25 -5.75
N PRO A 54 10.01 -10.88 -5.98
CA PRO A 54 10.93 -11.21 -4.91
C PRO A 54 11.44 -10.02 -4.09
N ARG A 55 11.40 -8.80 -4.61
CA ARG A 55 11.88 -7.61 -3.89
C ARG A 55 11.21 -7.43 -2.52
N SER A 56 9.89 -7.47 -2.49
CA SER A 56 9.12 -7.39 -1.24
C SER A 56 9.38 -8.59 -0.33
N TYR A 57 9.35 -9.78 -0.93
CA TYR A 57 9.53 -11.04 -0.20
C TYR A 57 10.92 -11.15 0.42
N THR A 58 11.96 -10.79 -0.32
CA THR A 58 13.35 -10.81 0.17
C THR A 58 13.54 -9.85 1.34
N ALA A 59 12.97 -8.63 1.28
CA ALA A 59 13.15 -7.65 2.34
C ALA A 59 12.55 -8.12 3.68
N ILE A 60 11.32 -8.63 3.68
CA ILE A 60 10.69 -9.13 4.91
C ILE A 60 11.28 -10.49 5.34
N ASP A 61 11.76 -11.30 4.40
CA ASP A 61 12.53 -12.50 4.74
C ASP A 61 13.83 -12.18 5.50
N ILE A 62 14.54 -11.13 5.08
CA ILE A 62 15.75 -10.64 5.77
C ILE A 62 15.40 -10.22 7.21
N VAL A 63 14.35 -9.42 7.38
CA VAL A 63 13.89 -9.03 8.72
C VAL A 63 13.48 -10.25 9.54
N SER A 64 12.73 -11.19 8.95
CA SER A 64 12.26 -12.41 9.60
C SER A 64 13.40 -13.31 10.05
N ARG A 65 14.43 -13.50 9.21
CA ARG A 65 15.63 -14.27 9.58
C ARG A 65 16.40 -13.62 10.71
N LYS A 66 16.62 -12.29 10.65
CA LYS A 66 17.24 -11.55 11.75
C LYS A 66 16.42 -11.69 13.04
N LYS A 67 15.09 -11.59 13.00
CA LYS A 67 14.23 -11.77 14.18
C LYS A 67 14.34 -13.17 14.77
N ARG A 68 14.42 -14.23 13.95
CA ARG A 68 14.70 -15.59 14.46
C ARG A 68 16.02 -15.68 15.20
N LEU A 69 17.10 -15.10 14.63
CA LEU A 69 18.42 -15.04 15.29
C LEU A 69 18.41 -14.17 16.55
N GLN A 70 17.40 -13.30 16.73
CA GLN A 70 17.18 -12.53 17.96
C GLN A 70 16.28 -13.26 18.98
N GLY A 71 15.87 -14.50 18.68
CA GLY A 71 15.07 -15.33 19.60
C GLY A 71 13.56 -15.14 19.51
N PHE A 72 13.06 -14.43 18.50
CA PHE A 72 11.61 -14.29 18.28
C PHE A 72 11.00 -15.55 17.69
N ASN A 73 9.76 -15.85 18.09
CA ASN A 73 8.87 -16.75 17.38
C ASN A 73 8.35 -16.00 16.15
N VAL A 74 8.76 -16.42 14.96
CA VAL A 74 8.46 -15.69 13.72
C VAL A 74 7.40 -16.40 12.92
N LEU A 75 6.32 -15.69 12.63
CA LEU A 75 5.31 -16.06 11.65
C LEU A 75 5.58 -15.29 10.35
N TYR A 76 6.05 -15.97 9.32
CA TYR A 76 6.25 -15.44 7.98
C TYR A 76 5.59 -16.41 6.99
N PRO A 77 4.27 -16.27 6.77
CA PRO A 77 3.47 -17.22 5.99
C PRO A 77 3.41 -16.85 4.52
N MET A 78 2.92 -17.80 3.71
CA MET A 78 2.62 -17.63 2.30
C MET A 78 1.32 -18.34 1.94
N GLY A 79 0.61 -17.80 0.93
CA GLY A 79 -0.62 -18.37 0.41
C GLY A 79 -0.97 -17.79 -0.96
N TRP A 80 -2.22 -18.01 -1.39
CA TRP A 80 -2.64 -17.74 -2.76
C TRP A 80 -3.95 -16.97 -2.79
N ASP A 81 -3.90 -15.75 -3.37
CA ASP A 81 -5.09 -15.00 -3.76
C ASP A 81 -5.53 -15.52 -5.14
N ALA A 82 -6.32 -16.59 -5.15
CA ALA A 82 -6.46 -17.41 -6.34
C ALA A 82 -7.81 -17.27 -7.08
N PHE A 83 -8.80 -16.60 -6.50
CA PHE A 83 -10.00 -16.18 -7.21
C PHE A 83 -9.74 -14.93 -8.09
N GLY A 84 -10.59 -14.70 -9.08
CA GLY A 84 -10.62 -13.44 -9.84
C GLY A 84 -10.46 -13.59 -11.34
N LEU A 85 -10.61 -12.45 -12.01
CA LEU A 85 -10.74 -12.30 -13.45
C LEU A 85 -9.55 -12.80 -14.30
N PRO A 86 -8.27 -12.60 -13.92
CA PRO A 86 -7.17 -13.02 -14.78
C PRO A 86 -7.12 -14.52 -15.01
N THR A 87 -7.33 -15.34 -13.96
CA THR A 87 -7.37 -16.80 -14.07
C THR A 87 -8.59 -17.24 -14.86
N GLU A 88 -9.75 -16.66 -14.58
CA GLU A 88 -10.98 -16.98 -15.30
C GLU A 88 -10.89 -16.64 -16.79
N ASN A 89 -10.39 -15.45 -17.13
CA ASN A 89 -10.22 -15.05 -18.54
C ASN A 89 -9.20 -15.95 -19.28
N PHE A 90 -8.13 -16.35 -18.60
CA PHE A 90 -7.16 -17.30 -19.16
C PHE A 90 -7.80 -18.67 -19.39
N ALA A 91 -8.59 -19.14 -18.42
CA ALA A 91 -9.29 -20.42 -18.47
C ALA A 91 -10.32 -20.44 -19.61
N ILE A 92 -11.13 -19.39 -19.76
CA ILE A 92 -12.08 -19.24 -20.88
C ILE A 92 -11.36 -19.31 -22.23
N LYS A 93 -10.27 -18.52 -22.39
CA LYS A 93 -9.49 -18.47 -23.64
C LYS A 93 -8.91 -19.83 -24.03
N ASN A 94 -8.55 -20.66 -23.07
CA ASN A 94 -7.92 -21.96 -23.29
C ASN A 94 -8.89 -23.14 -23.15
N HIS A 95 -10.18 -22.90 -22.93
CA HIS A 95 -11.22 -23.92 -22.77
C HIS A 95 -10.90 -24.96 -21.68
N ILE A 96 -10.39 -24.47 -20.53
CA ILE A 96 -10.08 -25.31 -19.35
C ILE A 96 -10.76 -24.74 -18.11
N HIS A 97 -11.04 -25.59 -17.13
CA HIS A 97 -11.67 -25.12 -15.90
C HIS A 97 -10.69 -24.26 -15.06
N PRO A 98 -11.11 -23.13 -14.46
CA PRO A 98 -10.23 -22.23 -13.73
C PRO A 98 -9.54 -22.86 -12.52
N SER A 99 -10.11 -23.90 -11.89
CA SER A 99 -9.45 -24.64 -10.81
C SER A 99 -8.16 -25.31 -11.27
N ILE A 100 -8.17 -25.92 -12.47
CA ILE A 100 -6.98 -26.58 -13.05
C ILE A 100 -5.87 -25.57 -13.32
N VAL A 101 -6.25 -24.41 -13.86
CA VAL A 101 -5.30 -23.29 -14.08
C VAL A 101 -4.71 -22.83 -12.75
N THR A 102 -5.56 -22.67 -11.74
CA THR A 102 -5.17 -22.24 -10.39
C THR A 102 -4.18 -23.22 -9.77
N GLU A 103 -4.48 -24.51 -9.75
CA GLU A 103 -3.61 -25.55 -9.20
C GLU A 103 -2.24 -25.58 -9.87
N ASN A 104 -2.21 -25.55 -11.21
CA ASN A 104 -0.96 -25.53 -11.96
C ASN A 104 -0.13 -24.27 -11.69
N ASN A 105 -0.77 -23.13 -11.61
CA ASN A 105 -0.09 -21.86 -11.32
C ASN A 105 0.43 -21.82 -9.89
N ILE A 106 -0.34 -22.28 -8.90
CA ILE A 106 0.10 -22.39 -7.51
C ILE A 106 1.33 -23.28 -7.41
N ALA A 107 1.31 -24.46 -8.03
CA ALA A 107 2.44 -25.38 -8.03
C ALA A 107 3.71 -24.72 -8.59
N ASN A 108 3.61 -23.98 -9.69
CA ASN A 108 4.75 -23.28 -10.28
C ASN A 108 5.24 -22.12 -9.39
N PHE A 109 4.35 -21.26 -8.87
CA PHE A 109 4.70 -20.16 -7.98
C PHE A 109 5.37 -20.68 -6.70
N LYS A 110 4.83 -21.75 -6.10
CA LYS A 110 5.41 -22.39 -4.90
C LYS A 110 6.82 -22.91 -5.16
N ARG A 111 7.04 -23.58 -6.31
CA ARG A 111 8.36 -24.03 -6.73
C ARG A 111 9.34 -22.86 -6.85
N GLN A 112 8.93 -21.77 -7.51
CA GLN A 112 9.77 -20.57 -7.67
C GLN A 112 10.08 -19.89 -6.33
N LEU A 113 9.10 -19.76 -5.43
CA LEU A 113 9.32 -19.18 -4.10
C LEU A 113 10.27 -20.04 -3.25
N LYS A 114 10.13 -21.37 -3.31
CA LYS A 114 11.04 -22.29 -2.63
C LYS A 114 12.46 -22.20 -3.20
N SER A 115 12.63 -22.10 -4.52
CA SER A 115 13.94 -21.99 -5.15
C SER A 115 14.69 -20.70 -4.78
N LEU A 116 13.99 -19.66 -4.33
CA LEU A 116 14.58 -18.42 -3.79
C LEU A 116 15.01 -18.54 -2.32
N GLY A 117 14.70 -19.66 -1.68
CA GLY A 117 15.10 -19.93 -0.30
C GLY A 117 14.48 -19.04 0.74
N PHE A 118 13.25 -18.59 0.52
CA PHE A 118 12.52 -17.82 1.51
C PHE A 118 12.16 -18.65 2.74
N SER A 119 12.22 -18.02 3.91
CA SER A 119 11.90 -18.66 5.19
C SER A 119 10.39 -18.63 5.50
N PHE A 120 9.56 -18.92 4.50
CA PHE A 120 8.12 -19.00 4.68
C PHE A 120 7.72 -20.21 5.52
N ASP A 121 6.74 -20.01 6.38
CA ASP A 121 6.07 -21.10 7.09
C ASP A 121 5.00 -21.73 6.18
N TRP A 122 5.39 -22.79 5.47
CA TRP A 122 4.52 -23.51 4.55
C TRP A 122 3.47 -24.36 5.27
N SER A 123 3.59 -24.62 6.58
CA SER A 123 2.56 -25.30 7.36
C SER A 123 1.29 -24.46 7.50
N ARG A 124 1.40 -23.14 7.27
CA ARG A 124 0.31 -22.19 7.33
C ARG A 124 -0.16 -21.67 5.97
N GLU A 125 0.13 -22.43 4.93
CA GLU A 125 -0.30 -22.13 3.57
C GLU A 125 -1.81 -22.07 3.47
N ILE A 126 -2.34 -21.04 2.80
CA ILE A 126 -3.77 -20.85 2.55
C ILE A 126 -4.04 -20.63 1.06
N ASN A 127 -5.26 -20.95 0.63
CA ASN A 127 -5.73 -20.72 -0.72
C ASN A 127 -7.17 -20.17 -0.67
N THR A 128 -7.38 -18.99 -1.21
CA THR A 128 -8.71 -18.33 -1.18
C THR A 128 -9.79 -19.12 -1.95
N THR A 129 -9.40 -20.01 -2.87
CA THR A 129 -10.35 -20.88 -3.60
C THR A 129 -10.73 -22.16 -2.87
N ASP A 130 -10.09 -22.44 -1.72
CA ASP A 130 -10.44 -23.59 -0.89
C ASP A 130 -11.76 -23.31 -0.16
N PRO A 131 -12.76 -24.20 -0.23
CA PRO A 131 -14.01 -24.08 0.53
C PRO A 131 -13.80 -23.92 2.04
N SER A 132 -12.77 -24.53 2.61
CA SER A 132 -12.43 -24.38 4.03
C SER A 132 -11.93 -22.96 4.38
N TYR A 133 -11.41 -22.23 3.39
CA TYR A 133 -11.02 -20.82 3.52
C TYR A 133 -12.23 -19.90 3.30
N TYR A 134 -12.89 -19.99 2.12
CA TYR A 134 -13.93 -19.02 1.80
C TYR A 134 -15.24 -19.23 2.60
N LYS A 135 -15.41 -20.36 3.29
CA LYS A 135 -16.41 -20.51 4.35
C LYS A 135 -16.40 -19.31 5.30
N TRP A 136 -15.22 -18.85 5.67
CA TRP A 136 -15.05 -17.75 6.62
C TRP A 136 -15.19 -16.38 5.97
N THR A 137 -14.83 -16.24 4.70
CA THR A 137 -15.18 -15.03 3.92
C THR A 137 -16.70 -14.86 3.87
N GLN A 138 -17.43 -15.96 3.62
CA GLN A 138 -18.90 -16.00 3.63
C GLN A 138 -19.46 -15.68 5.03
N TRP A 139 -18.86 -16.22 6.07
CA TRP A 139 -19.26 -15.93 7.45
C TRP A 139 -19.11 -14.43 7.77
N ILE A 140 -17.98 -13.79 7.42
CA ILE A 140 -17.79 -12.36 7.61
C ILE A 140 -18.84 -11.54 6.86
N PHE A 141 -19.15 -11.91 5.62
CA PHE A 141 -20.21 -11.26 4.86
C PHE A 141 -21.57 -11.37 5.57
N LEU A 142 -21.90 -12.55 6.12
CA LEU A 142 -23.15 -12.73 6.89
C LEU A 142 -23.19 -11.86 8.14
N GLN A 143 -22.06 -11.69 8.84
CA GLN A 143 -22.01 -10.79 9.98
C GLN A 143 -22.21 -9.32 9.55
N LEU A 144 -21.60 -8.89 8.44
CA LEU A 144 -21.83 -7.55 7.86
C LEU A 144 -23.29 -7.34 7.50
N PHE A 145 -23.93 -8.36 6.91
CA PHE A 145 -25.36 -8.29 6.57
C PHE A 145 -26.24 -8.20 7.83
N LYS A 146 -25.97 -9.00 8.86
CA LYS A 146 -26.71 -8.97 10.15
C LYS A 146 -26.63 -7.60 10.84
N GLN A 147 -25.50 -6.89 10.68
CA GLN A 147 -25.30 -5.54 11.23
C GLN A 147 -25.84 -4.42 10.29
N GLY A 148 -26.47 -4.78 9.15
CA GLY A 148 -26.99 -3.82 8.19
C GLY A 148 -25.91 -3.06 7.41
N LEU A 149 -24.67 -3.58 7.39
CA LEU A 149 -23.53 -3.03 6.67
C LEU A 149 -23.40 -3.60 5.25
N ALA A 150 -24.01 -4.74 4.96
CA ALA A 150 -24.18 -5.28 3.62
C ALA A 150 -25.63 -5.11 3.16
N TYR A 151 -25.87 -4.55 1.98
CA TYR A 151 -27.20 -4.33 1.44
C TYR A 151 -27.18 -4.43 -0.09
N LYS A 152 -28.35 -4.74 -0.69
CA LYS A 152 -28.49 -4.79 -2.15
C LYS A 152 -29.29 -3.59 -2.65
N LYS A 153 -28.80 -2.92 -3.68
CA LYS A 153 -29.40 -1.72 -4.25
C LYS A 153 -29.26 -1.70 -5.76
N GLU A 154 -30.31 -1.25 -6.44
CA GLU A 154 -30.24 -0.92 -7.86
C GLU A 154 -29.64 0.49 -8.03
N MET A 155 -28.61 0.60 -8.85
CA MET A 155 -27.89 1.86 -9.02
C MET A 155 -27.05 1.85 -10.30
N SER A 156 -26.66 3.03 -10.74
CA SER A 156 -25.67 3.20 -11.79
C SER A 156 -24.29 2.81 -11.29
N VAL A 157 -23.63 1.90 -11.97
CA VAL A 157 -22.32 1.34 -11.60
C VAL A 157 -21.35 1.38 -12.75
N ASN A 158 -20.07 1.39 -12.44
CA ASN A 158 -19.00 1.26 -13.41
C ASN A 158 -19.01 -0.16 -14.01
N TRP A 159 -19.14 -0.24 -15.33
CA TRP A 159 -19.16 -1.48 -16.08
C TRP A 159 -18.00 -1.56 -17.05
N CYS A 160 -17.16 -2.57 -16.91
CA CYS A 160 -16.10 -2.85 -17.87
C CYS A 160 -16.67 -3.59 -19.08
N THR A 161 -16.52 -2.99 -20.29
CA THR A 161 -17.06 -3.53 -21.54
C THR A 161 -16.36 -4.82 -21.99
N SER A 162 -15.08 -5.00 -21.64
CA SER A 162 -14.29 -6.19 -21.98
C SER A 162 -14.40 -7.29 -20.93
N CYS A 163 -14.27 -6.93 -19.64
CA CYS A 163 -14.40 -7.90 -18.56
C CYS A 163 -15.87 -8.35 -18.33
N LYS A 164 -16.83 -7.60 -18.85
CA LYS A 164 -18.28 -7.84 -18.72
C LYS A 164 -18.72 -8.02 -17.25
N CYS A 165 -18.21 -7.14 -16.39
CA CYS A 165 -18.56 -7.13 -14.96
C CYS A 165 -18.53 -5.70 -14.40
N VAL A 166 -19.17 -5.55 -13.25
CA VAL A 166 -19.15 -4.32 -12.45
C VAL A 166 -17.79 -4.16 -11.79
N LEU A 167 -17.35 -2.91 -11.70
CA LEU A 167 -16.14 -2.48 -11.01
C LEU A 167 -16.48 -1.57 -9.84
N ALA A 168 -15.74 -1.69 -8.76
CA ALA A 168 -15.74 -0.68 -7.72
C ALA A 168 -15.11 0.63 -8.22
N ASN A 169 -15.37 1.75 -7.53
CA ASN A 169 -14.80 3.04 -7.93
C ASN A 169 -13.27 3.02 -7.93
N GLU A 170 -12.69 2.29 -7.00
CA GLU A 170 -11.26 2.12 -6.81
C GLU A 170 -10.59 1.31 -7.94
N GLU A 171 -11.37 0.51 -8.69
CA GLU A 171 -10.90 -0.31 -9.82
C GLU A 171 -10.95 0.42 -11.17
N VAL A 172 -11.35 1.70 -11.15
CA VAL A 172 -11.39 2.56 -12.35
C VAL A 172 -10.31 3.62 -12.26
N VAL A 173 -9.35 3.58 -13.19
CA VAL A 173 -8.23 4.51 -13.24
C VAL A 173 -8.28 5.27 -14.57
N ASN A 174 -8.41 6.60 -14.50
CA ASN A 174 -8.51 7.47 -15.68
C ASN A 174 -9.62 7.06 -16.66
N GLY A 175 -10.77 6.60 -16.15
CA GLY A 175 -11.92 6.19 -16.95
C GLY A 175 -11.82 4.81 -17.62
N VAL A 176 -10.75 4.06 -17.33
CA VAL A 176 -10.56 2.71 -17.84
C VAL A 176 -10.45 1.68 -16.72
N CYS A 177 -10.73 0.44 -17.05
CA CYS A 177 -10.57 -0.68 -16.13
C CYS A 177 -9.09 -0.86 -15.78
N GLU A 178 -8.74 -0.82 -14.50
CA GLU A 178 -7.37 -1.01 -14.01
C GLU A 178 -6.72 -2.30 -14.52
N ARG A 179 -7.53 -3.36 -14.68
CA ARG A 179 -7.03 -4.69 -15.06
C ARG A 179 -6.78 -4.87 -16.55
N CYS A 180 -7.76 -4.49 -17.39
CA CYS A 180 -7.69 -4.78 -18.83
C CYS A 180 -7.47 -3.54 -19.68
N GLY A 181 -7.50 -2.33 -19.10
CA GLY A 181 -7.34 -1.07 -19.81
C GLY A 181 -8.49 -0.69 -20.74
N SER A 182 -9.60 -1.45 -20.73
CA SER A 182 -10.76 -1.17 -21.59
C SER A 182 -11.64 -0.09 -21.01
N GLU A 183 -12.43 0.54 -21.87
CA GLU A 183 -13.41 1.56 -21.52
C GLU A 183 -14.39 1.08 -20.45
N VAL A 184 -14.68 1.96 -19.51
CA VAL A 184 -15.68 1.76 -18.46
C VAL A 184 -16.86 2.67 -18.73
N ILE A 185 -18.06 2.09 -18.76
CA ILE A 185 -19.31 2.81 -18.97
C ILE A 185 -20.21 2.74 -17.74
N GLN A 186 -21.18 3.60 -17.62
CA GLN A 186 -22.23 3.51 -16.59
C GLN A 186 -23.33 2.54 -17.03
N LYS A 187 -23.76 1.66 -16.10
CA LYS A 187 -24.83 0.69 -16.33
C LYS A 187 -25.70 0.55 -15.08
N GLU A 188 -27.03 0.59 -15.23
CA GLU A 188 -27.94 0.30 -14.12
C GLU A 188 -27.91 -1.19 -13.76
N LYS A 189 -27.60 -1.48 -12.51
CA LYS A 189 -27.49 -2.85 -11.98
C LYS A 189 -27.87 -2.92 -10.51
N SER A 190 -28.48 -4.03 -10.15
CA SER A 190 -28.68 -4.41 -8.75
C SER A 190 -27.36 -4.97 -8.19
N GLN A 191 -26.82 -4.36 -7.14
CA GLN A 191 -25.50 -4.65 -6.60
C GLN A 191 -25.53 -4.83 -5.10
N TRP A 192 -24.72 -5.77 -4.59
CA TRP A 192 -24.36 -5.79 -3.19
C TRP A 192 -23.37 -4.67 -2.91
N MET A 193 -23.65 -3.94 -1.84
CA MET A 193 -22.84 -2.83 -1.35
C MET A 193 -22.42 -3.09 0.08
N LEU A 194 -21.20 -2.70 0.43
CA LEU A 194 -20.74 -2.66 1.81
C LEU A 194 -20.58 -1.22 2.28
N LYS A 195 -21.16 -0.86 3.43
CA LYS A 195 -21.14 0.49 4.01
C LYS A 195 -19.78 0.83 4.62
N ILE A 196 -18.74 0.87 3.81
CA ILE A 196 -17.42 1.33 4.23
C ILE A 196 -17.44 2.79 4.72
N THR A 197 -18.42 3.58 4.25
CA THR A 197 -18.63 4.98 4.66
C THR A 197 -18.94 5.12 6.14
N GLU A 198 -19.60 4.14 6.77
CA GLU A 198 -19.84 4.11 8.21
C GLU A 198 -18.54 3.99 9.03
N TYR A 199 -17.47 3.57 8.38
CA TYR A 199 -16.14 3.42 8.97
C TYR A 199 -15.16 4.53 8.58
N ALA A 200 -15.59 5.52 7.78
CA ALA A 200 -14.73 6.57 7.26
C ALA A 200 -13.94 7.30 8.36
N GLU A 201 -14.62 7.70 9.45
CA GLU A 201 -13.96 8.36 10.58
C GLU A 201 -12.98 7.43 11.31
N LYS A 202 -13.41 6.20 11.64
CA LYS A 202 -12.54 5.19 12.28
C LYS A 202 -11.32 4.84 11.43
N LEU A 203 -11.47 4.83 10.10
CA LEU A 203 -10.36 4.61 9.15
C LEU A 203 -9.37 5.77 9.14
N LEU A 204 -9.85 7.00 9.27
CA LEU A 204 -8.99 8.20 9.36
C LEU A 204 -8.27 8.29 10.71
N GLU A 205 -9.00 8.15 11.80
CA GLU A 205 -8.46 8.24 13.16
C GLU A 205 -7.40 7.17 13.40
N GLY A 206 -7.65 5.93 12.99
CA GLY A 206 -6.72 4.82 13.15
C GLY A 206 -5.39 4.99 12.41
N LEU A 207 -5.30 5.90 11.44
CA LEU A 207 -4.01 6.23 10.81
C LEU A 207 -3.03 6.93 11.77
N ASN A 208 -3.52 7.47 12.89
CA ASN A 208 -2.68 8.10 13.90
C ASN A 208 -2.02 7.06 14.83
N ASP A 209 -2.60 5.86 14.92
CA ASP A 209 -2.18 4.80 15.84
C ASP A 209 -1.20 3.80 15.21
N VAL A 210 -0.88 3.95 13.93
CA VAL A 210 -0.07 2.99 13.17
C VAL A 210 1.20 3.64 12.59
N ASP A 211 2.26 2.83 12.48
CA ASP A 211 3.53 3.21 11.83
C ASP A 211 3.47 2.90 10.32
N PHE A 212 2.60 3.61 9.61
CA PHE A 212 2.56 3.55 8.14
C PHE A 212 3.41 4.68 7.56
N ILE A 213 4.10 4.41 6.45
CA ILE A 213 4.82 5.46 5.74
C ILE A 213 3.86 6.60 5.35
N GLU A 214 4.31 7.85 5.47
CA GLU A 214 3.45 9.03 5.33
C GLU A 214 2.73 9.09 3.97
N ARG A 215 3.36 8.59 2.92
CA ARG A 215 2.75 8.52 1.59
C ARG A 215 1.48 7.65 1.57
N VAL A 216 1.48 6.53 2.29
CA VAL A 216 0.28 5.65 2.44
C VAL A 216 -0.80 6.37 3.22
N LYS A 217 -0.44 7.00 4.37
CA LYS A 217 -1.40 7.77 5.19
C LYS A 217 -2.05 8.90 4.39
N THR A 218 -1.24 9.66 3.65
CA THR A 218 -1.72 10.77 2.82
C THR A 218 -2.67 10.30 1.72
N GLN A 219 -2.33 9.21 1.02
CA GLN A 219 -3.21 8.66 -0.02
C GLN A 219 -4.55 8.19 0.56
N GLN A 220 -4.55 7.50 1.71
CA GLN A 220 -5.80 7.07 2.34
C GLN A 220 -6.62 8.26 2.85
N ARG A 221 -5.99 9.27 3.48
CA ARG A 221 -6.68 10.50 3.90
C ARG A 221 -7.34 11.21 2.72
N ASN A 222 -6.62 11.34 1.62
CA ASN A 222 -7.14 12.01 0.40
C ASN A 222 -8.27 11.21 -0.25
N TRP A 223 -8.18 9.87 -0.24
CA TRP A 223 -9.20 8.99 -0.79
C TRP A 223 -10.49 9.03 0.04
N ILE A 224 -10.37 8.93 1.35
CA ILE A 224 -11.51 9.05 2.28
C ILE A 224 -12.07 10.47 2.20
N GLY A 225 -11.22 11.48 2.09
CA GLY A 225 -11.56 12.84 1.74
C GLY A 225 -12.56 13.48 2.68
N ARG A 226 -12.27 13.47 4.00
CA ARG A 226 -13.08 14.16 5.00
C ARG A 226 -13.10 15.65 4.76
N SER A 227 -14.29 16.23 4.76
CA SER A 227 -14.53 17.67 4.66
C SER A 227 -15.52 18.13 5.73
N TYR A 228 -15.18 19.21 6.40
CA TYR A 228 -16.08 19.90 7.31
C TYR A 228 -16.79 21.04 6.56
N GLY A 229 -18.09 21.08 6.66
CA GLY A 229 -18.85 22.10 5.97
C GLY A 229 -20.22 22.30 6.56
N THR A 230 -21.05 22.99 5.82
CA THR A 230 -22.40 23.32 6.21
C THR A 230 -23.38 22.80 5.17
N GLN A 231 -24.36 22.05 5.61
CA GLN A 231 -25.53 21.73 4.81
C GLN A 231 -26.47 22.97 4.90
N VAL A 232 -26.91 23.46 3.77
CA VAL A 232 -27.73 24.68 3.68
C VAL A 232 -28.96 24.39 2.85
N THR A 233 -30.12 24.78 3.35
CA THR A 233 -31.39 24.65 2.65
C THR A 233 -31.66 25.91 1.81
N PHE A 234 -31.95 25.69 0.54
CA PHE A 234 -32.41 26.72 -0.40
C PHE A 234 -33.87 26.49 -0.76
N ASP A 235 -34.68 27.49 -0.59
CA ASP A 235 -36.06 27.49 -1.08
C ASP A 235 -36.07 27.76 -2.60
N THR A 236 -37.17 27.40 -3.25
CA THR A 236 -37.39 27.69 -4.66
C THR A 236 -38.61 28.54 -4.88
N THR A 237 -38.69 29.18 -6.03
CA THR A 237 -39.88 29.96 -6.46
C THR A 237 -41.15 29.10 -6.65
N LEU A 238 -40.98 27.74 -6.61
CA LEU A 238 -42.10 26.78 -6.67
C LEU A 238 -42.66 26.41 -5.29
N GLY A 239 -42.03 26.90 -4.19
CA GLY A 239 -42.41 26.55 -2.82
C GLY A 239 -41.79 25.23 -2.31
N ASP A 240 -40.94 24.59 -3.09
CA ASP A 240 -40.10 23.46 -2.67
C ASP A 240 -38.79 23.97 -2.12
N SER A 241 -38.03 23.06 -1.49
CA SER A 241 -36.69 23.34 -1.03
C SER A 241 -35.76 22.19 -1.40
N PHE A 242 -34.46 22.46 -1.44
CA PHE A 242 -33.38 21.47 -1.57
C PHE A 242 -32.18 21.85 -0.74
N GLU A 243 -31.37 20.89 -0.43
CA GLU A 243 -30.18 21.09 0.40
C GLU A 243 -28.92 21.04 -0.45
N ILE A 244 -27.93 21.83 -0.06
CA ILE A 244 -26.56 21.74 -0.59
C ILE A 244 -25.58 21.54 0.54
N PHE A 245 -24.42 20.99 0.23
CA PHE A 245 -23.29 20.94 1.15
C PHE A 245 -22.17 21.85 0.62
N THR A 246 -21.65 22.72 1.49
CA THR A 246 -20.54 23.60 1.14
C THR A 246 -19.50 23.68 2.25
N THR A 247 -18.21 23.71 1.90
CA THR A 247 -17.11 24.02 2.80
C THR A 247 -16.86 25.54 2.92
N ARG A 248 -17.57 26.32 2.10
CA ARG A 248 -17.42 27.78 1.97
C ARG A 248 -18.76 28.51 2.24
N ALA A 249 -19.42 28.20 3.34
CA ALA A 249 -20.65 28.89 3.75
C ALA A 249 -20.41 30.40 3.95
N ASP A 250 -19.19 30.82 4.29
CA ASP A 250 -18.75 32.23 4.35
C ASP A 250 -19.03 33.01 3.06
N THR A 251 -19.07 32.33 1.90
CA THR A 251 -19.25 32.96 0.60
C THR A 251 -20.68 32.94 0.07
N LEU A 252 -21.68 32.55 0.88
CA LEU A 252 -23.11 32.47 0.49
C LEU A 252 -23.66 33.73 -0.13
N PHE A 253 -23.25 34.90 0.33
CA PHE A 253 -23.67 36.20 -0.24
C PHE A 253 -23.21 36.37 -1.69
N GLY A 254 -22.15 35.68 -2.11
CA GLY A 254 -21.59 35.67 -3.46
C GLY A 254 -22.19 34.59 -4.38
N ALA A 255 -23.11 33.78 -3.89
CA ALA A 255 -23.76 32.78 -4.70
C ALA A 255 -24.70 33.45 -5.73
N THR A 256 -24.36 33.29 -7.01
CA THR A 256 -25.08 33.94 -8.11
C THR A 256 -25.88 33.00 -8.97
N TYR A 257 -25.65 31.68 -8.83
CA TYR A 257 -26.47 30.64 -9.43
C TYR A 257 -26.31 29.32 -8.67
N MET A 258 -27.18 28.36 -8.95
CA MET A 258 -27.13 27.00 -8.44
C MET A 258 -26.90 26.04 -9.59
N VAL A 259 -26.24 24.91 -9.29
CA VAL A 259 -26.07 23.82 -10.26
C VAL A 259 -26.55 22.52 -9.63
N MET A 260 -27.41 21.82 -10.36
CA MET A 260 -27.91 20.48 -10.01
C MET A 260 -27.30 19.42 -10.93
N SER A 261 -27.14 18.22 -10.41
CA SER A 261 -26.87 17.03 -11.21
C SER A 261 -28.01 16.79 -12.21
N PRO A 262 -27.71 16.34 -13.45
CA PRO A 262 -28.74 15.94 -14.40
C PRO A 262 -29.68 14.84 -13.88
N GLU A 263 -29.22 14.03 -12.94
CA GLU A 263 -29.96 12.91 -12.32
C GLU A 263 -30.77 13.35 -11.06
N HIS A 264 -30.77 14.63 -10.73
CA HIS A 264 -31.43 15.09 -9.49
C HIS A 264 -32.93 14.83 -9.48
N PRO A 265 -33.51 14.17 -8.43
CA PRO A 265 -34.93 13.76 -8.42
C PRO A 265 -35.95 14.92 -8.58
N LEU A 266 -35.57 16.10 -8.15
CA LEU A 266 -36.46 17.29 -8.26
C LEU A 266 -36.73 17.68 -9.72
N LEU A 267 -35.82 17.33 -10.66
CA LEU A 267 -36.06 17.65 -12.09
C LEU A 267 -37.28 16.92 -12.62
N SER A 268 -37.46 15.67 -12.27
CA SER A 268 -38.67 14.90 -12.64
C SER A 268 -39.91 15.41 -11.91
N LYS A 269 -39.76 15.82 -10.64
CA LYS A 269 -40.86 16.42 -9.86
C LYS A 269 -41.36 17.75 -10.45
N TRP A 270 -40.44 18.54 -11.03
CA TRP A 270 -40.73 19.84 -11.62
C TRP A 270 -40.97 19.78 -13.13
N ALA A 271 -41.13 18.62 -13.73
CA ALA A 271 -41.24 18.44 -15.18
C ALA A 271 -42.31 19.31 -15.84
N ASP A 272 -43.44 19.48 -15.18
CA ASP A 272 -44.56 20.31 -15.64
C ASP A 272 -44.41 21.82 -15.31
N LYS A 273 -43.38 22.19 -14.56
CA LYS A 273 -43.08 23.59 -14.16
C LYS A 273 -41.85 24.16 -14.88
N ILE A 274 -41.02 23.30 -15.44
CA ILE A 274 -39.86 23.71 -16.22
C ILE A 274 -40.28 23.93 -17.68
N GLU A 275 -40.27 25.19 -18.12
CA GLU A 275 -40.74 25.57 -19.45
C GLU A 275 -39.93 24.91 -20.60
N ASN A 276 -38.60 24.70 -20.37
CA ASN A 276 -37.70 24.07 -21.31
C ASN A 276 -37.32 22.60 -20.93
N TYR A 277 -38.25 21.85 -20.40
CA TYR A 277 -38.00 20.48 -19.91
C TYR A 277 -37.45 19.54 -21.00
N ALA A 278 -37.79 19.74 -22.27
CA ALA A 278 -37.26 19.00 -23.38
C ALA A 278 -35.72 19.14 -23.50
N ASP A 279 -35.17 20.33 -23.24
CA ASP A 279 -33.72 20.57 -23.24
C ASP A 279 -33.07 19.88 -22.04
N VAL A 280 -33.76 19.84 -20.90
CA VAL A 280 -33.30 19.11 -19.71
C VAL A 280 -33.17 17.62 -20.01
N VAL A 281 -34.19 16.99 -20.59
CA VAL A 281 -34.16 15.57 -20.97
C VAL A 281 -33.05 15.29 -21.96
N ALA A 282 -32.89 16.11 -23.00
CA ALA A 282 -31.82 15.95 -23.98
C ALA A 282 -30.43 16.03 -23.33
N TYR A 283 -30.24 16.91 -22.35
CA TYR A 283 -29.00 17.05 -21.62
C TYR A 283 -28.77 15.86 -20.67
N GLN A 284 -29.81 15.33 -20.02
CA GLN A 284 -29.74 14.10 -19.21
C GLN A 284 -29.27 12.92 -20.03
N GLU A 285 -29.85 12.71 -21.25
CA GLU A 285 -29.43 11.64 -22.16
C GLU A 285 -27.97 11.78 -22.64
N GLN A 286 -27.52 13.00 -22.84
CA GLN A 286 -26.12 13.28 -23.19
C GLN A 286 -25.19 13.00 -22.03
N SER A 287 -25.54 13.41 -20.83
CA SER A 287 -24.75 13.25 -19.62
C SER A 287 -24.63 11.79 -19.20
N ALA A 288 -25.70 11.01 -19.36
CA ALA A 288 -25.75 9.59 -19.04
C ALA A 288 -24.73 8.73 -19.87
N LYS A 289 -24.25 9.25 -20.99
CA LYS A 289 -23.24 8.59 -21.83
C LYS A 289 -21.82 8.82 -21.34
N LYS A 290 -21.60 9.71 -20.38
CA LYS A 290 -20.29 10.06 -19.85
C LYS A 290 -20.04 9.38 -18.51
N SER A 291 -18.82 8.87 -18.31
CA SER A 291 -18.35 8.43 -17.00
C SER A 291 -18.17 9.59 -16.02
N ASP A 292 -18.18 9.31 -14.72
CA ASP A 292 -17.91 10.31 -13.68
C ASP A 292 -16.54 11.00 -13.88
N PHE A 293 -15.55 10.27 -14.39
CA PHE A 293 -14.22 10.80 -14.69
C PHE A 293 -14.24 11.80 -15.87
N GLU A 294 -14.95 11.48 -16.95
CA GLU A 294 -15.11 12.40 -18.08
C GLU A 294 -15.85 13.66 -17.67
N ARG A 295 -16.84 13.52 -16.77
CA ARG A 295 -17.64 14.63 -16.27
C ARG A 295 -16.84 15.57 -15.36
N THR A 296 -15.90 15.08 -14.57
CA THR A 296 -15.19 15.87 -13.55
C THR A 296 -13.78 16.27 -13.95
N GLU A 297 -13.00 15.36 -14.55
CA GLU A 297 -11.57 15.57 -14.79
C GLU A 297 -11.23 15.91 -16.25
N LEU A 298 -11.95 15.32 -17.23
CA LEU A 298 -11.67 15.53 -18.63
C LEU A 298 -12.46 16.69 -19.27
N ALA A 299 -13.53 17.15 -18.63
CA ALA A 299 -14.38 18.19 -19.15
C ALA A 299 -13.68 19.57 -19.16
N LYS A 300 -13.01 19.89 -20.29
CA LYS A 300 -12.42 21.22 -20.51
C LYS A 300 -13.50 22.28 -20.78
N ASP A 301 -14.59 21.89 -21.44
CA ASP A 301 -15.69 22.77 -21.77
C ASP A 301 -16.82 22.64 -20.75
N LYS A 302 -17.16 23.73 -20.07
CA LYS A 302 -18.32 23.79 -19.17
C LYS A 302 -19.61 23.78 -19.97
N THR A 303 -20.44 22.76 -19.78
CA THR A 303 -21.75 22.63 -20.41
C THR A 303 -22.86 22.66 -19.35
N GLY A 304 -24.05 23.08 -19.74
CA GLY A 304 -25.19 23.10 -18.80
C GLY A 304 -26.43 23.67 -19.46
N VAL A 305 -27.57 23.38 -18.86
CA VAL A 305 -28.89 23.92 -19.28
C VAL A 305 -29.48 24.70 -18.12
N LYS A 306 -29.86 25.94 -18.39
CA LYS A 306 -30.60 26.81 -17.45
C LYS A 306 -32.03 26.33 -17.36
N LEU A 307 -32.54 26.10 -16.15
CA LEU A 307 -33.96 25.82 -15.94
C LEU A 307 -34.79 27.09 -16.09
N GLN A 308 -35.82 27.04 -16.93
CA GLN A 308 -36.80 28.14 -17.11
C GLN A 308 -38.03 27.84 -16.28
N GLY A 309 -38.57 28.85 -15.60
CA GLY A 309 -39.77 28.73 -14.75
C GLY A 309 -39.47 28.43 -13.28
N VAL A 310 -38.24 28.09 -12.92
CA VAL A 310 -37.81 27.82 -11.53
C VAL A 310 -36.51 28.51 -11.20
N LYS A 311 -36.43 29.10 -10.00
CA LYS A 311 -35.21 29.69 -9.44
C LYS A 311 -35.04 29.28 -7.98
N ALA A 312 -33.82 29.32 -7.50
CA ALA A 312 -33.50 29.20 -6.08
C ALA A 312 -33.54 30.56 -5.40
N ILE A 313 -33.87 30.57 -4.11
CA ILE A 313 -33.87 31.78 -3.27
C ILE A 313 -32.66 31.66 -2.33
N ASN A 314 -31.72 32.58 -2.47
CA ASN A 314 -30.55 32.62 -1.62
C ASN A 314 -30.95 32.96 -0.16
N PRO A 315 -30.74 32.09 0.82
CA PRO A 315 -31.26 32.23 2.17
C PRO A 315 -30.70 33.44 2.95
N VAL A 316 -29.53 33.96 2.57
CA VAL A 316 -28.88 35.06 3.31
C VAL A 316 -29.33 36.45 2.86
N ASN A 317 -29.83 36.59 1.63
CA ASN A 317 -30.20 37.89 1.08
C ASN A 317 -31.56 37.91 0.36
N GLY A 318 -32.26 36.77 0.28
CA GLY A 318 -33.57 36.64 -0.36
C GLY A 318 -33.58 36.80 -1.89
N LYS A 319 -32.42 36.89 -2.54
CA LYS A 319 -32.35 37.07 -3.99
C LYS A 319 -32.67 35.78 -4.72
N GLU A 320 -33.48 35.91 -5.78
CA GLU A 320 -33.72 34.84 -6.72
C GLU A 320 -32.49 34.63 -7.62
N ILE A 321 -31.95 33.44 -7.66
CA ILE A 321 -30.80 33.05 -8.50
C ILE A 321 -31.18 31.90 -9.43
N PRO A 322 -30.65 31.85 -10.68
CA PRO A 322 -30.99 30.81 -11.63
C PRO A 322 -30.44 29.44 -11.18
N ILE A 323 -31.15 28.38 -11.57
CA ILE A 323 -30.73 27.02 -11.42
C ILE A 323 -30.32 26.49 -12.79
N PHE A 324 -29.14 25.86 -12.85
CA PHE A 324 -28.64 25.14 -14.01
C PHE A 324 -28.56 23.62 -13.68
N ILE A 325 -28.67 22.80 -14.69
CA ILE A 325 -28.14 21.42 -14.63
C ILE A 325 -26.81 21.36 -15.36
N SER A 326 -25.85 20.65 -14.81
CA SER A 326 -24.56 20.43 -15.45
C SER A 326 -23.97 19.10 -15.04
N ASP A 327 -23.27 18.47 -15.96
CA ASP A 327 -22.71 17.15 -15.81
C ASP A 327 -21.51 17.09 -14.84
N TYR A 328 -20.87 18.22 -14.49
CA TYR A 328 -19.80 18.24 -13.50
C TYR A 328 -20.31 18.10 -12.04
N VAL A 329 -21.62 18.23 -11.80
CA VAL A 329 -22.23 17.92 -10.51
C VAL A 329 -22.73 16.49 -10.52
N LEU A 330 -22.24 15.68 -9.58
CA LEU A 330 -22.60 14.27 -9.49
C LEU A 330 -23.67 14.06 -8.42
N ILE A 331 -24.71 13.28 -8.74
CA ILE A 331 -25.74 12.88 -7.77
C ILE A 331 -25.20 12.03 -6.64
N SER A 332 -24.09 11.32 -6.89
CA SER A 332 -23.43 10.44 -5.92
C SER A 332 -22.55 11.19 -4.91
N TYR A 333 -22.37 12.51 -5.05
CA TYR A 333 -21.57 13.33 -4.16
C TYR A 333 -22.39 14.44 -3.51
N GLY A 334 -22.41 14.46 -2.18
CA GLY A 334 -23.19 15.43 -1.41
C GLY A 334 -24.69 15.25 -1.60
N THR A 335 -25.37 16.31 -1.96
CA THR A 335 -26.83 16.34 -2.17
C THR A 335 -27.23 16.30 -3.65
N GLY A 336 -26.26 16.22 -4.56
CA GLY A 336 -26.50 16.35 -6.01
C GLY A 336 -26.82 17.78 -6.46
N ALA A 337 -26.63 18.77 -5.58
CA ALA A 337 -26.77 20.19 -5.90
C ALA A 337 -25.67 21.01 -5.21
N ILE A 338 -25.22 22.07 -5.84
CA ILE A 338 -24.19 22.97 -5.30
C ILE A 338 -24.65 24.45 -5.50
N MET A 339 -24.22 25.31 -4.61
CA MET A 339 -24.17 26.73 -4.88
C MET A 339 -22.93 27.11 -5.65
N ALA A 340 -23.00 28.03 -6.56
CA ALA A 340 -21.88 28.51 -7.33
C ALA A 340 -21.48 29.93 -6.93
N VAL A 341 -20.20 30.11 -6.62
CA VAL A 341 -19.63 31.39 -6.19
C VAL A 341 -18.48 31.79 -7.12
N PRO A 342 -18.77 32.38 -8.26
CA PRO A 342 -17.79 32.65 -9.32
C PRO A 342 -16.57 33.45 -8.89
N ALA A 343 -16.72 34.39 -7.96
CA ALA A 343 -15.61 35.20 -7.48
C ALA A 343 -14.55 34.38 -6.72
N HIS A 344 -14.89 33.17 -6.20
CA HIS A 344 -14.04 32.40 -5.27
C HIS A 344 -13.86 30.92 -5.61
N ASP A 345 -14.34 30.49 -6.79
CA ASP A 345 -14.10 29.13 -7.33
C ASP A 345 -13.81 29.22 -8.84
N THR A 346 -12.70 28.63 -9.29
CA THR A 346 -12.27 28.73 -10.70
C THR A 346 -13.28 28.07 -11.65
N ARG A 347 -13.89 26.95 -11.28
CA ARG A 347 -14.88 26.24 -12.11
C ARG A 347 -16.15 27.06 -12.27
N ASP A 348 -16.59 27.65 -11.15
CA ASP A 348 -17.75 28.52 -11.13
C ASP A 348 -17.49 29.82 -11.93
N TRP A 349 -16.27 30.34 -11.86
CA TRP A 349 -15.86 31.51 -12.63
C TRP A 349 -15.89 31.25 -14.13
N GLU A 350 -15.28 30.13 -14.58
CA GLU A 350 -15.31 29.72 -15.99
C GLU A 350 -16.74 29.52 -16.51
N PHE A 351 -17.59 28.87 -15.70
CA PHE A 351 -19.00 28.69 -16.02
C PHE A 351 -19.74 30.01 -16.10
N ALA A 352 -19.54 30.91 -15.12
CA ALA A 352 -20.17 32.22 -15.10
C ALA A 352 -19.78 33.07 -16.31
N LYS A 353 -18.49 33.04 -16.71
CA LYS A 353 -18.01 33.71 -17.91
C LYS A 353 -18.67 33.16 -19.19
N LYS A 354 -18.84 31.86 -19.28
CA LYS A 354 -19.47 31.22 -20.44
C LYS A 354 -20.94 31.54 -20.59
N PHE A 355 -21.66 31.63 -19.46
CA PHE A 355 -23.11 31.84 -19.44
C PHE A 355 -23.50 33.29 -19.10
N ASP A 356 -22.53 34.23 -19.10
CA ASP A 356 -22.71 35.65 -18.80
C ASP A 356 -23.44 35.90 -17.47
N LEU A 357 -22.98 35.21 -16.41
CA LEU A 357 -23.56 35.28 -15.07
C LEU A 357 -22.80 36.28 -14.19
N PRO A 358 -23.47 36.91 -13.21
CA PRO A 358 -22.82 37.87 -12.30
C PRO A 358 -21.67 37.22 -11.48
N ILE A 359 -20.59 37.97 -11.32
CA ILE A 359 -19.46 37.63 -10.45
C ILE A 359 -19.39 38.68 -9.34
N ILE A 360 -19.66 38.25 -8.11
CA ILE A 360 -19.76 39.15 -6.94
C ILE A 360 -18.62 38.82 -5.97
N GLU A 361 -17.71 39.76 -5.75
CA GLU A 361 -16.64 39.62 -4.75
C GLU A 361 -17.24 39.67 -3.35
N VAL A 362 -16.97 38.64 -2.54
CA VAL A 362 -17.36 38.54 -1.12
C VAL A 362 -16.21 38.30 -0.19
N VAL A 363 -15.04 37.99 -0.71
CA VAL A 363 -13.76 37.90 0.03
C VAL A 363 -12.75 38.78 -0.69
N LYS A 364 -12.32 39.87 -0.05
CA LYS A 364 -11.30 40.77 -0.58
C LYS A 364 -9.92 40.26 -0.23
N GLY A 365 -9.09 40.02 -1.25
CA GLY A 365 -7.72 39.52 -1.08
C GLY A 365 -6.97 39.36 -2.39
N GLY A 366 -7.68 39.26 -3.52
CA GLY A 366 -7.13 39.24 -4.88
C GLY A 366 -7.07 40.61 -5.55
N GLU A 367 -6.60 40.67 -6.79
CA GLU A 367 -6.50 41.89 -7.58
C GLU A 367 -7.86 42.30 -8.18
N ASP A 368 -8.49 41.43 -8.95
CA ASP A 368 -9.74 41.69 -9.68
C ASP A 368 -10.46 40.38 -10.01
N VAL A 369 -11.53 40.11 -9.28
CA VAL A 369 -12.36 38.90 -9.47
C VAL A 369 -13.05 38.83 -10.85
N GLN A 370 -13.08 39.95 -11.60
CA GLN A 370 -13.60 39.93 -12.96
C GLN A 370 -12.60 39.34 -13.97
N LYS A 371 -11.30 39.31 -13.63
CA LYS A 371 -10.24 38.74 -14.45
C LYS A 371 -9.96 37.30 -14.10
N GLU A 372 -9.93 36.95 -12.80
CA GLU A 372 -9.73 35.62 -12.29
C GLU A 372 -10.38 35.44 -10.91
N ALA A 373 -10.74 34.21 -10.55
CA ALA A 373 -11.28 33.90 -9.25
C ALA A 373 -10.20 33.99 -8.15
N PHE A 374 -10.56 34.60 -7.02
CA PHE A 374 -9.75 34.58 -5.81
C PHE A 374 -10.07 33.32 -5.00
N THR A 375 -9.22 32.29 -5.11
CA THR A 375 -9.50 30.94 -4.58
C THR A 375 -8.86 30.65 -3.22
N ASP A 376 -8.09 31.59 -2.67
CA ASP A 376 -7.51 31.44 -1.33
C ASP A 376 -8.65 31.41 -0.29
N CYS A 377 -8.77 30.26 0.42
CA CYS A 377 -9.80 30.05 1.42
C CYS A 377 -9.34 30.26 2.87
N ALA A 378 -8.11 30.72 3.05
CA ALA A 378 -7.49 30.95 4.36
C ALA A 378 -7.29 32.42 4.67
N THR A 379 -7.09 33.24 3.64
CA THR A 379 -6.82 34.70 3.79
C THR A 379 -7.93 35.55 3.21
N GLY A 380 -7.89 36.85 3.49
CA GLY A 380 -8.85 37.84 3.02
C GLY A 380 -9.86 38.26 4.08
N VAL A 381 -10.63 39.30 3.73
CA VAL A 381 -11.64 39.91 4.59
C VAL A 381 -12.96 39.91 3.84
N LEU A 382 -14.06 39.58 4.54
CA LEU A 382 -15.40 39.54 3.95
C LEU A 382 -15.87 40.97 3.58
N VAL A 383 -16.46 41.09 2.40
CA VAL A 383 -17.06 42.28 1.85
C VAL A 383 -18.37 41.91 1.15
N ASN A 384 -19.29 42.88 0.98
CA ASN A 384 -20.57 42.64 0.32
C ASN A 384 -21.41 41.51 0.93
N SER A 385 -21.22 41.23 2.23
CA SER A 385 -21.74 40.09 2.94
C SER A 385 -22.50 40.45 4.22
N ASP A 386 -23.02 41.68 4.30
CA ASP A 386 -23.86 42.19 5.40
C ASP A 386 -23.18 42.00 6.78
N PHE A 387 -23.77 41.20 7.67
CA PHE A 387 -23.26 40.94 9.02
C PHE A 387 -21.88 40.24 9.07
N LEU A 388 -21.38 39.73 7.94
CA LEU A 388 -20.06 39.15 7.83
C LEU A 388 -18.99 40.18 7.40
N ASP A 389 -19.37 41.36 6.96
CA ASP A 389 -18.43 42.37 6.44
C ASP A 389 -17.36 42.73 7.50
N GLY A 390 -16.10 42.75 7.07
CA GLY A 390 -14.95 43.03 7.92
C GLY A 390 -14.40 41.86 8.72
N LEU A 391 -15.08 40.71 8.74
CA LEU A 391 -14.57 39.51 9.38
C LEU A 391 -13.50 38.80 8.52
N SER A 392 -12.57 38.14 9.15
CA SER A 392 -11.69 37.16 8.48
C SER A 392 -12.51 35.96 7.97
N VAL A 393 -11.99 35.21 7.01
CA VAL A 393 -12.65 34.02 6.46
C VAL A 393 -13.00 33.00 7.55
N GLU A 394 -12.11 32.80 8.54
CA GLU A 394 -12.40 31.87 9.64
C GLU A 394 -13.51 32.33 10.56
N GLU A 395 -13.49 33.61 10.95
CA GLU A 395 -14.55 34.19 11.79
C GLU A 395 -15.89 34.19 11.06
N ALA A 396 -15.88 34.47 9.76
CA ALA A 396 -17.09 34.46 8.93
C ALA A 396 -17.69 33.04 8.80
N LYS A 397 -16.86 32.00 8.67
CA LYS A 397 -17.35 30.60 8.67
C LYS A 397 -18.09 30.27 9.97
N VAL A 398 -17.53 30.64 11.11
CA VAL A 398 -18.17 30.41 12.40
C VAL A 398 -19.46 31.22 12.54
N ALA A 399 -19.47 32.50 12.16
CA ALA A 399 -20.61 33.38 12.24
C ALA A 399 -21.77 32.90 11.36
N ILE A 400 -21.51 32.54 10.11
CA ILE A 400 -22.55 32.07 9.18
C ILE A 400 -23.10 30.70 9.58
N GLN A 401 -22.26 29.79 10.06
CA GLN A 401 -22.69 28.48 10.55
C GLN A 401 -23.67 28.64 11.72
N LYS A 402 -23.33 29.53 12.66
CA LYS A 402 -24.20 29.83 13.78
C LYS A 402 -25.51 30.44 13.29
N TRP A 403 -25.47 31.42 12.40
CA TRP A 403 -26.64 32.10 11.87
C TRP A 403 -27.59 31.12 11.14
N LEU A 404 -27.06 30.24 10.29
CA LEU A 404 -27.83 29.24 9.56
C LEU A 404 -28.47 28.21 10.52
N THR A 405 -27.74 27.80 11.55
CA THR A 405 -28.26 26.89 12.59
C THR A 405 -29.37 27.55 13.41
N ASP A 406 -29.16 28.77 13.87
CA ASP A 406 -30.16 29.52 14.65
C ASP A 406 -31.45 29.80 13.85
N LYS A 407 -31.35 29.90 12.53
CA LYS A 407 -32.51 30.03 11.62
C LYS A 407 -33.16 28.68 11.27
N GLY A 408 -32.55 27.55 11.60
CA GLY A 408 -33.04 26.21 11.27
C GLY A 408 -32.94 25.86 9.77
N ILE A 409 -32.11 26.58 9.01
CA ILE A 409 -31.93 26.42 7.56
C ILE A 409 -30.53 25.89 7.19
N GLY A 410 -29.74 25.49 8.18
CA GLY A 410 -28.47 24.84 7.97
C GLY A 410 -27.97 24.12 9.21
N SER A 411 -27.04 23.19 8.98
CA SER A 411 -26.36 22.43 10.02
C SER A 411 -24.92 22.15 9.63
N VAL A 412 -24.02 22.16 10.62
CA VAL A 412 -22.63 21.75 10.40
C VAL A 412 -22.59 20.24 10.19
N LYS A 413 -21.93 19.79 9.14
CA LYS A 413 -21.78 18.36 8.82
C LYS A 413 -20.35 18.03 8.40
N THR A 414 -19.98 16.81 8.73
CA THR A 414 -18.79 16.16 8.16
C THR A 414 -19.24 15.32 6.97
N ASN A 415 -18.60 15.49 5.85
CA ASN A 415 -18.84 14.72 4.64
C ASN A 415 -17.56 14.04 4.18
N PHE A 416 -17.69 12.97 3.39
CA PHE A 416 -16.57 12.17 2.89
C PHE A 416 -16.69 12.02 1.37
N LYS A 417 -15.53 11.96 0.70
CA LYS A 417 -15.47 11.56 -0.72
C LYS A 417 -15.67 10.07 -0.90
N LEU A 418 -15.26 9.28 0.11
CA LEU A 418 -15.41 7.83 0.13
C LEU A 418 -16.87 7.46 -0.11
N ARG A 419 -17.09 6.45 -0.96
CA ARG A 419 -18.41 5.89 -1.26
C ARG A 419 -18.47 4.45 -0.76
N ASP A 420 -19.69 3.93 -0.60
CA ASP A 420 -19.87 2.53 -0.25
C ASP A 420 -19.22 1.61 -1.29
N TRP A 421 -18.66 0.53 -0.81
CA TRP A 421 -17.92 -0.41 -1.64
C TRP A 421 -18.88 -1.23 -2.51
N VAL A 422 -18.78 -1.10 -3.83
CA VAL A 422 -19.50 -1.91 -4.82
C VAL A 422 -18.92 -3.32 -4.80
N PHE A 423 -19.66 -4.26 -4.19
CA PHE A 423 -19.08 -5.51 -3.72
C PHE A 423 -19.30 -6.70 -4.67
N SER A 424 -20.48 -6.88 -5.27
CA SER A 424 -20.75 -8.09 -6.07
C SER A 424 -20.20 -8.02 -7.49
N ARG A 425 -19.88 -9.21 -8.06
CA ARG A 425 -19.34 -9.40 -9.40
C ARG A 425 -20.17 -10.42 -10.18
N GLN A 426 -20.42 -10.17 -11.46
CA GLN A 426 -21.16 -11.02 -12.38
C GLN A 426 -20.22 -12.01 -13.08
N ARG A 427 -19.45 -12.74 -12.27
CA ARG A 427 -18.43 -13.69 -12.73
C ARG A 427 -18.58 -15.03 -11.99
N TYR A 428 -18.07 -16.10 -12.60
CA TYR A 428 -18.10 -17.42 -12.01
C TYR A 428 -17.00 -17.63 -10.96
N TRP A 429 -15.77 -17.27 -11.29
CA TRP A 429 -14.61 -17.56 -10.45
C TRP A 429 -14.45 -16.55 -9.31
N GLY A 430 -15.22 -16.75 -8.25
CA GLY A 430 -15.27 -15.93 -7.05
C GLY A 430 -16.03 -16.65 -5.94
N GLU A 431 -15.91 -16.17 -4.71
CA GLU A 431 -16.63 -16.72 -3.57
C GLU A 431 -18.13 -16.49 -3.75
N PRO A 432 -18.98 -17.56 -3.66
CA PRO A 432 -20.43 -17.40 -3.70
C PRO A 432 -20.93 -16.54 -2.53
N ILE A 433 -21.86 -15.64 -2.81
CA ILE A 433 -22.52 -14.83 -1.77
C ILE A 433 -23.60 -15.69 -1.10
N PRO A 434 -23.52 -15.93 0.24
CA PRO A 434 -24.38 -16.88 0.93
C PRO A 434 -25.77 -16.30 1.26
N MET A 435 -26.49 -15.84 0.21
CA MET A 435 -27.78 -15.19 0.30
C MET A 435 -28.80 -15.87 -0.60
N VAL A 436 -30.05 -15.81 -0.19
CA VAL A 436 -31.19 -16.37 -0.92
C VAL A 436 -32.28 -15.29 -1.05
N TYR A 437 -32.82 -15.11 -2.25
CA TYR A 437 -33.95 -14.24 -2.46
C TYR A 437 -35.26 -15.03 -2.42
N CYS A 438 -36.17 -14.63 -1.55
CA CYS A 438 -37.50 -15.15 -1.38
C CYS A 438 -38.53 -14.04 -1.68
N GLU A 439 -39.54 -14.34 -2.52
CA GLU A 439 -40.59 -13.37 -2.85
C GLU A 439 -41.38 -12.88 -1.62
N LYS A 440 -41.46 -13.70 -0.56
CA LYS A 440 -42.13 -13.32 0.69
C LYS A 440 -41.23 -12.61 1.71
N CYS A 441 -39.97 -13.00 1.79
CA CYS A 441 -39.06 -12.59 2.86
C CYS A 441 -38.00 -11.60 2.38
N GLY A 442 -37.87 -11.38 1.07
CA GLY A 442 -36.75 -10.61 0.48
C GLY A 442 -35.43 -11.39 0.55
N TRP A 443 -34.33 -10.69 0.73
CA TRP A 443 -33.01 -11.28 0.90
C TRP A 443 -32.85 -11.91 2.26
N VAL A 444 -32.58 -13.22 2.29
CA VAL A 444 -32.41 -14.02 3.51
C VAL A 444 -31.01 -14.63 3.53
N PRO A 445 -30.26 -14.50 4.63
CA PRO A 445 -28.95 -15.13 4.76
C PRO A 445 -29.09 -16.65 4.92
N LEU A 446 -28.14 -17.42 4.38
CA LEU A 446 -28.02 -18.83 4.71
C LEU A 446 -27.71 -19.02 6.20
N PRO A 447 -28.18 -20.09 6.83
CA PRO A 447 -27.72 -20.49 8.17
C PRO A 447 -26.20 -20.72 8.17
N GLU A 448 -25.52 -20.29 9.22
CA GLU A 448 -24.05 -20.48 9.32
C GLU A 448 -23.65 -21.98 9.28
N SER A 449 -24.53 -22.85 9.72
CA SER A 449 -24.34 -24.32 9.68
C SER A 449 -24.32 -24.89 8.25
N GLU A 450 -24.80 -24.14 7.26
CA GLU A 450 -24.80 -24.54 5.84
C GLU A 450 -23.57 -24.01 5.08
N LEU A 451 -22.69 -23.26 5.76
CA LEU A 451 -21.44 -22.81 5.16
C LEU A 451 -20.39 -23.93 5.13
N PRO A 452 -19.57 -24.03 4.09
CA PRO A 452 -19.53 -23.14 2.92
C PRO A 452 -20.64 -23.42 1.90
N LEU A 453 -21.23 -22.35 1.33
CA LEU A 453 -21.94 -22.46 0.07
C LEU A 453 -20.90 -22.68 -1.04
N VAL A 454 -20.78 -23.90 -1.51
CA VAL A 454 -19.74 -24.30 -2.47
C VAL A 454 -20.07 -23.81 -3.87
N LEU A 455 -19.05 -23.28 -4.55
CA LEU A 455 -19.13 -22.90 -5.97
C LEU A 455 -19.39 -24.18 -6.80
N PRO A 456 -20.47 -24.23 -7.60
CA PRO A 456 -20.78 -25.43 -8.37
C PRO A 456 -19.76 -25.64 -9.49
N ASN A 457 -19.39 -26.88 -9.75
CA ASN A 457 -18.56 -27.23 -10.89
C ASN A 457 -19.38 -27.15 -12.18
N VAL A 458 -18.85 -26.47 -13.20
CA VAL A 458 -19.59 -26.16 -14.42
C VAL A 458 -18.74 -26.33 -15.67
N GLU A 459 -19.40 -26.77 -16.75
CA GLU A 459 -18.75 -26.94 -18.04
C GLU A 459 -18.58 -25.63 -18.83
N SER A 460 -19.48 -24.65 -18.62
CA SER A 460 -19.48 -23.34 -19.29
C SER A 460 -19.76 -22.23 -18.30
N TYR A 461 -18.86 -21.24 -18.27
CA TYR A 461 -18.91 -20.10 -17.36
C TYR A 461 -18.56 -18.78 -18.06
N GLU A 462 -18.81 -18.69 -19.35
CA GLU A 462 -18.57 -17.46 -20.12
C GLU A 462 -19.44 -16.31 -19.60
N PRO A 463 -18.88 -15.11 -19.44
CA PRO A 463 -19.62 -13.92 -19.02
C PRO A 463 -20.68 -13.55 -20.06
N THR A 464 -21.83 -13.07 -19.56
CA THR A 464 -22.98 -12.74 -20.40
C THR A 464 -22.94 -11.26 -20.85
N ASP A 465 -23.45 -10.97 -22.05
CA ASP A 465 -23.54 -9.60 -22.55
C ASP A 465 -24.62 -8.77 -21.85
N ASN A 466 -25.66 -9.41 -21.32
CA ASN A 466 -26.73 -8.75 -20.56
C ASN A 466 -26.25 -8.39 -19.12
N GLY A 467 -25.09 -8.88 -18.70
CA GLY A 467 -24.51 -8.63 -17.38
C GLY A 467 -25.11 -9.47 -16.25
N GLU A 468 -25.75 -10.60 -16.55
CA GLU A 468 -26.07 -11.60 -15.55
C GLU A 468 -24.86 -12.50 -15.29
N SER A 469 -24.75 -12.99 -14.07
CA SER A 469 -23.72 -13.96 -13.71
C SER A 469 -23.89 -15.27 -14.50
N PRO A 470 -22.81 -15.93 -14.92
CA PRO A 470 -22.88 -17.28 -15.51
C PRO A 470 -23.60 -18.29 -14.61
N LEU A 471 -23.53 -18.13 -13.30
CA LEU A 471 -24.24 -18.97 -12.32
C LEU A 471 -25.76 -18.91 -12.47
N ALA A 472 -26.33 -17.81 -12.99
CA ALA A 472 -27.78 -17.68 -13.17
C ALA A 472 -28.39 -18.72 -14.13
N LYS A 473 -27.57 -19.31 -15.01
CA LYS A 473 -28.00 -20.38 -15.94
C LYS A 473 -28.10 -21.78 -15.29
N MET A 474 -27.57 -21.92 -14.07
CA MET A 474 -27.51 -23.21 -13.36
C MET A 474 -28.74 -23.42 -12.49
N THR A 475 -29.84 -23.70 -13.13
CA THR A 475 -31.17 -23.79 -12.48
C THR A 475 -31.20 -24.73 -11.27
N ASP A 476 -30.46 -25.84 -11.32
CA ASP A 476 -30.42 -26.82 -10.23
C ASP A 476 -29.69 -26.32 -9.00
N TRP A 477 -28.68 -25.44 -9.21
CA TRP A 477 -27.97 -24.80 -8.11
C TRP A 477 -28.71 -23.54 -7.64
N VAL A 478 -29.27 -22.74 -8.55
CA VAL A 478 -29.93 -21.46 -8.24
C VAL A 478 -31.23 -21.70 -7.45
N ASN A 479 -32.05 -22.67 -7.87
CA ASN A 479 -33.35 -22.95 -7.22
C ASN A 479 -33.14 -23.63 -5.87
N THR A 480 -33.77 -23.09 -4.84
CA THR A 480 -33.65 -23.60 -3.46
C THR A 480 -34.93 -23.28 -2.67
N THR A 481 -34.90 -23.54 -1.40
CA THR A 481 -35.98 -23.17 -0.45
C THR A 481 -35.49 -22.06 0.47
N CYS A 482 -36.38 -21.16 0.82
CA CYS A 482 -36.10 -20.09 1.76
C CYS A 482 -35.78 -20.63 3.16
N PRO A 483 -34.62 -20.36 3.74
CA PRO A 483 -34.29 -20.85 5.09
C PRO A 483 -35.22 -20.34 6.19
N HIS A 484 -35.92 -19.21 5.94
CA HIS A 484 -36.77 -18.57 6.92
C HIS A 484 -38.22 -19.09 6.88
N CYS A 485 -38.80 -19.21 5.67
CA CYS A 485 -40.22 -19.57 5.55
C CYS A 485 -40.52 -20.89 4.77
N GLY A 486 -39.50 -21.57 4.25
CA GLY A 486 -39.64 -22.81 3.47
C GLY A 486 -40.23 -22.65 2.06
N ALA A 487 -40.59 -21.44 1.61
CA ALA A 487 -41.11 -21.22 0.27
C ALA A 487 -40.00 -21.38 -0.80
N PRO A 488 -40.38 -21.64 -2.08
CA PRO A 488 -39.40 -21.59 -3.18
C PRO A 488 -38.61 -20.26 -3.20
N ALA A 489 -37.33 -20.38 -3.44
CA ALA A 489 -36.42 -19.22 -3.41
C ALA A 489 -35.26 -19.45 -4.39
N LYS A 490 -34.46 -18.41 -4.59
CA LYS A 490 -33.30 -18.45 -5.50
C LYS A 490 -32.03 -18.01 -4.79
N ARG A 491 -30.95 -18.76 -4.96
CA ARG A 491 -29.62 -18.33 -4.50
C ARG A 491 -29.16 -17.10 -5.25
N GLU A 492 -28.39 -16.27 -4.57
CA GLU A 492 -27.62 -15.20 -5.22
C GLU A 492 -26.66 -15.80 -6.23
N THR A 493 -26.58 -15.19 -7.40
CA THR A 493 -25.76 -15.68 -8.52
C THR A 493 -24.50 -14.82 -8.76
N ASP A 494 -24.46 -13.62 -8.20
CA ASP A 494 -23.24 -12.83 -8.18
C ASP A 494 -22.24 -13.44 -7.18
N THR A 495 -20.96 -13.25 -7.43
CA THR A 495 -19.87 -13.66 -6.54
C THR A 495 -19.23 -12.45 -5.86
N MET A 496 -18.49 -12.69 -4.79
CA MET A 496 -17.70 -11.67 -4.13
C MET A 496 -16.49 -11.30 -5.00
N PRO A 497 -15.94 -10.09 -4.86
CA PRO A 497 -14.69 -9.71 -5.54
C PRO A 497 -13.51 -10.47 -4.90
N GLN A 498 -12.40 -10.62 -5.62
CA GLN A 498 -11.17 -11.19 -5.05
C GLN A 498 -10.71 -10.48 -3.78
N TRP A 499 -11.01 -9.17 -3.65
CA TRP A 499 -10.70 -8.37 -2.47
C TRP A 499 -11.39 -8.84 -1.19
N ALA A 500 -12.46 -9.63 -1.29
CA ALA A 500 -13.13 -10.21 -0.13
C ALA A 500 -12.21 -11.21 0.58
N GLY A 501 -11.71 -12.21 -0.15
CA GLY A 501 -10.78 -13.18 0.40
C GLY A 501 -9.49 -12.56 0.90
N SER A 502 -8.95 -11.58 0.19
CA SER A 502 -7.71 -10.91 0.60
C SER A 502 -7.87 -9.92 1.76
N SER A 503 -9.10 -9.56 2.15
CA SER A 503 -9.33 -8.59 3.24
C SER A 503 -9.08 -9.14 4.64
N TRP A 504 -8.95 -10.46 4.82
CA TRP A 504 -8.80 -11.06 6.15
C TRP A 504 -7.75 -12.20 6.22
N TYR A 505 -7.03 -12.48 5.14
CA TYR A 505 -6.10 -13.61 5.00
C TYR A 505 -5.02 -13.68 6.10
N PHE A 506 -4.53 -12.53 6.57
CA PHE A 506 -3.56 -12.44 7.64
C PHE A 506 -4.08 -13.00 8.97
N LEU A 507 -5.38 -12.95 9.21
CA LEU A 507 -6.02 -13.57 10.37
C LEU A 507 -6.03 -15.10 10.23
N ARG A 508 -6.30 -15.60 9.00
CA ARG A 508 -6.30 -17.04 8.77
C ARG A 508 -4.93 -17.67 8.96
N TYR A 509 -3.86 -16.96 8.65
CA TYR A 509 -2.50 -17.43 8.92
C TYR A 509 -2.22 -17.68 10.41
N CYS A 510 -2.93 -17.01 11.31
CA CYS A 510 -2.76 -17.23 12.73
C CYS A 510 -3.20 -18.65 13.18
N ASP A 511 -4.21 -19.23 12.48
CA ASP A 511 -4.77 -20.55 12.80
C ASP A 511 -5.44 -21.19 11.56
N PRO A 512 -4.64 -21.57 10.52
CA PRO A 512 -5.18 -21.91 9.20
C PRO A 512 -5.98 -23.22 9.14
N HIS A 513 -5.79 -24.10 10.11
CA HIS A 513 -6.44 -25.43 10.14
C HIS A 513 -7.66 -25.50 11.07
N ASN A 514 -8.08 -24.39 11.64
CA ASN A 514 -9.26 -24.32 12.50
C ASN A 514 -10.53 -24.47 11.65
N ASP A 515 -11.34 -25.46 11.95
CA ASP A 515 -12.60 -25.76 11.26
C ASP A 515 -13.85 -25.20 11.98
N LYS A 516 -13.67 -24.70 13.22
CA LYS A 516 -14.72 -24.17 14.09
C LYS A 516 -14.85 -22.66 14.02
N GLU A 517 -13.73 -21.98 13.86
CA GLU A 517 -13.61 -20.53 13.82
C GLU A 517 -12.65 -20.13 12.70
N PHE A 518 -12.71 -18.89 12.23
CA PHE A 518 -11.76 -18.43 11.21
C PHE A 518 -10.32 -18.36 11.76
N ALA A 519 -10.16 -18.19 13.06
CA ALA A 519 -8.95 -18.38 13.86
C ALA A 519 -9.34 -18.37 15.34
N SER A 520 -8.64 -19.12 16.17
CA SER A 520 -8.89 -19.14 17.61
C SER A 520 -8.54 -17.79 18.27
N LYS A 521 -9.32 -17.41 19.29
CA LYS A 521 -9.05 -16.15 20.03
C LYS A 521 -7.65 -16.12 20.65
N GLU A 522 -7.14 -17.26 21.11
CA GLU A 522 -5.80 -17.37 21.68
C GLU A 522 -4.72 -17.08 20.63
N ALA A 523 -4.81 -17.67 19.43
CA ALA A 523 -3.89 -17.40 18.36
C ALA A 523 -3.94 -15.95 17.87
N LEU A 524 -5.13 -15.39 17.77
CA LEU A 524 -5.32 -13.98 17.38
C LEU A 524 -4.74 -13.04 18.45
N GLN A 525 -4.96 -13.33 19.74
CA GLN A 525 -4.42 -12.52 20.85
C GLN A 525 -2.89 -12.50 20.83
N TYR A 526 -2.26 -13.60 20.43
CA TYR A 526 -0.80 -13.68 20.36
C TYR A 526 -0.23 -13.05 19.10
N TRP A 527 -0.78 -13.38 17.93
CA TRP A 527 -0.20 -12.97 16.66
C TRP A 527 -0.59 -11.56 16.19
N CYS A 528 -1.80 -11.08 16.53
CA CYS A 528 -2.26 -9.76 16.08
C CYS A 528 -1.80 -8.62 17.02
N PRO A 529 -1.57 -7.42 16.45
CA PRO A 529 -1.58 -7.09 15.02
C PRO A 529 -0.38 -7.70 14.29
N VAL A 530 -0.42 -7.72 12.95
CA VAL A 530 0.77 -7.96 12.13
C VAL A 530 1.83 -6.92 12.47
N ASP A 531 3.06 -7.35 12.81
CA ASP A 531 4.10 -6.42 13.26
C ASP A 531 4.66 -5.59 12.11
N TRP A 532 4.85 -6.21 10.95
CA TRP A 532 5.38 -5.51 9.77
C TRP A 532 4.77 -6.06 8.49
N TYR A 533 4.07 -5.22 7.76
CA TYR A 533 3.50 -5.53 6.47
C TYR A 533 4.17 -4.72 5.36
N ASN A 534 4.69 -5.38 4.31
CA ASN A 534 5.24 -4.74 3.14
C ASN A 534 4.46 -5.11 1.87
N GLY A 535 4.20 -4.14 1.01
CA GLY A 535 3.49 -4.36 -0.25
C GLY A 535 3.50 -3.17 -1.19
N GLY A 536 2.84 -3.30 -2.33
CA GLY A 536 2.77 -2.28 -3.37
C GLY A 536 1.98 -1.04 -2.99
N MET A 537 2.36 0.11 -3.56
CA MET A 537 1.64 1.38 -3.36
C MET A 537 0.26 1.39 -4.03
N GLU A 538 0.08 0.61 -5.09
CA GLU A 538 -1.17 0.45 -5.83
C GLU A 538 -2.32 -0.06 -4.98
N HIS A 539 -2.01 -0.83 -3.93
CA HIS A 539 -3.01 -1.40 -3.02
C HIS A 539 -3.43 -0.46 -1.89
N THR A 540 -2.88 0.75 -1.81
CA THR A 540 -3.13 1.69 -0.70
C THR A 540 -4.62 2.03 -0.53
N THR A 541 -5.35 2.25 -1.61
CA THR A 541 -6.78 2.58 -1.63
C THR A 541 -7.68 1.41 -2.04
N LEU A 542 -7.10 0.25 -2.30
CA LEU A 542 -7.77 -1.01 -2.63
C LEU A 542 -7.69 -1.98 -1.43
N HIS A 543 -6.88 -3.04 -1.57
CA HIS A 543 -6.73 -4.09 -0.56
C HIS A 543 -6.47 -3.55 0.85
N LEU A 544 -5.54 -2.60 1.02
CA LEU A 544 -5.18 -2.07 2.34
C LEU A 544 -6.35 -1.35 3.02
N LEU A 545 -7.13 -0.59 2.26
CA LEU A 545 -8.31 0.10 2.78
C LEU A 545 -9.42 -0.90 3.15
N TYR A 546 -9.69 -1.88 2.28
CA TYR A 546 -10.71 -2.90 2.52
C TYR A 546 -10.36 -3.81 3.68
N SER A 547 -9.11 -4.24 3.81
CA SER A 547 -8.67 -5.08 4.93
C SER A 547 -8.75 -4.35 6.26
N ARG A 548 -8.44 -3.05 6.30
CA ARG A 548 -8.62 -2.21 7.50
C ARG A 548 -10.10 -2.06 7.86
N PHE A 549 -10.98 -1.87 6.87
CA PHE A 549 -12.43 -1.80 7.09
C PHE A 549 -12.96 -3.11 7.68
N TRP A 550 -12.65 -4.26 7.07
CA TRP A 550 -13.11 -5.57 7.56
C TRP A 550 -12.57 -5.87 8.95
N HIS A 551 -11.31 -5.55 9.21
CA HIS A 551 -10.71 -5.76 10.52
C HIS A 551 -11.35 -4.90 11.61
N LYS A 552 -11.62 -3.62 11.34
CA LYS A 552 -12.34 -2.74 12.27
C LYS A 552 -13.76 -3.23 12.55
N PHE A 553 -14.43 -3.75 11.52
CA PHE A 553 -15.73 -4.39 11.70
C PHE A 553 -15.64 -5.63 12.60
N LEU A 554 -14.66 -6.50 12.36
CA LEU A 554 -14.42 -7.68 13.20
C LEU A 554 -14.07 -7.30 14.64
N TYR A 555 -13.37 -6.18 14.83
CA TYR A 555 -13.10 -5.62 16.16
C TYR A 555 -14.38 -5.16 16.85
N ASP A 556 -15.27 -4.48 16.14
CA ASP A 556 -16.55 -4.01 16.69
C ASP A 556 -17.49 -5.14 17.14
N ILE A 557 -17.32 -6.35 16.60
CA ILE A 557 -18.07 -7.56 17.00
C ILE A 557 -17.26 -8.50 17.89
N ASP A 558 -16.16 -8.01 18.51
CA ASP A 558 -15.28 -8.77 19.43
C ASP A 558 -14.66 -10.04 18.82
N ALA A 559 -14.50 -10.09 17.50
CA ALA A 559 -13.91 -11.23 16.79
C ALA A 559 -12.39 -11.16 16.67
N VAL A 560 -11.79 -9.98 16.83
CA VAL A 560 -10.33 -9.74 16.82
C VAL A 560 -9.93 -8.84 18.00
N PRO A 561 -8.66 -8.93 18.49
CA PRO A 561 -8.25 -8.27 19.73
C PRO A 561 -7.92 -6.77 19.61
N ASN A 562 -7.73 -6.25 18.42
CA ASN A 562 -7.26 -4.89 18.18
C ASN A 562 -7.93 -4.23 16.98
N ALA A 563 -7.98 -2.89 17.00
CA ALA A 563 -8.74 -2.11 16.00
C ALA A 563 -8.01 -1.93 14.67
N GLU A 564 -6.69 -2.13 14.62
CA GLU A 564 -5.90 -2.04 13.38
C GLU A 564 -5.23 -3.38 13.08
N PRO A 565 -5.26 -3.82 11.81
CA PRO A 565 -4.70 -5.12 11.42
C PRO A 565 -3.16 -5.14 11.40
N TYR A 566 -2.53 -3.99 11.13
CA TYR A 566 -1.11 -3.86 10.88
C TYR A 566 -0.51 -2.76 11.75
N ALA A 567 0.55 -3.07 12.51
CA ALA A 567 1.26 -2.09 13.30
C ALA A 567 2.15 -1.18 12.43
N LYS A 568 2.88 -1.78 11.48
CA LYS A 568 3.77 -1.07 10.57
C LYS A 568 3.49 -1.46 9.11
N ARG A 569 3.43 -0.46 8.22
CA ARG A 569 3.26 -0.64 6.77
C ARG A 569 4.34 0.11 6.02
N THR A 570 5.12 -0.61 5.22
CA THR A 570 6.11 -0.08 4.29
C THR A 570 5.76 -0.47 2.86
N SER A 571 6.34 0.23 1.90
CA SER A 571 6.18 -0.08 0.49
C SER A 571 7.53 -0.14 -0.21
N HIS A 572 7.62 -0.99 -1.21
CA HIS A 572 8.81 -1.11 -2.04
C HIS A 572 8.64 -0.35 -3.36
N GLY A 573 9.76 0.09 -3.91
CA GLY A 573 9.81 0.63 -5.27
C GLY A 573 9.68 -0.47 -6.31
N MET A 574 9.12 -0.12 -7.46
CA MET A 574 8.92 -1.04 -8.57
C MET A 574 10.26 -1.39 -9.24
N ILE A 575 10.48 -2.66 -9.56
CA ILE A 575 11.56 -3.06 -10.47
C ILE A 575 11.07 -2.86 -11.91
N LEU A 576 11.78 -2.00 -12.62
CA LEU A 576 11.53 -1.66 -14.01
C LEU A 576 12.35 -2.57 -14.93
N GLY A 577 11.94 -2.67 -16.21
CA GLY A 577 12.78 -3.27 -17.24
C GLY A 577 14.09 -2.50 -17.45
N GLU A 578 15.04 -3.06 -18.20
CA GLU A 578 16.33 -2.40 -18.47
C GLU A 578 16.18 -1.03 -19.16
N ASN A 579 15.09 -0.82 -19.87
CA ASN A 579 14.74 0.45 -20.51
C ASN A 579 14.09 1.50 -19.57
N GLY A 580 13.95 1.18 -18.28
CA GLY A 580 13.31 2.04 -17.29
C GLY A 580 11.77 2.05 -17.34
N GLU A 581 11.15 1.17 -18.12
CA GLU A 581 9.69 1.05 -18.20
C GLU A 581 9.15 -0.07 -17.30
N LYS A 582 7.88 0.05 -16.90
CA LYS A 582 7.19 -1.00 -16.14
C LYS A 582 7.24 -2.33 -16.92
N MET A 583 7.66 -3.39 -16.23
CA MET A 583 7.62 -4.74 -16.80
C MET A 583 6.17 -5.16 -17.04
N SER A 584 5.88 -5.64 -18.25
CA SER A 584 4.60 -6.26 -18.58
C SER A 584 4.77 -7.34 -19.64
N LYS A 585 3.90 -8.36 -19.58
CA LYS A 585 3.89 -9.46 -20.56
C LYS A 585 3.61 -8.97 -21.99
N SER A 586 2.74 -7.95 -22.11
CA SER A 586 2.39 -7.36 -23.40
C SER A 586 3.55 -6.62 -24.06
N ARG A 587 4.52 -6.15 -23.27
CA ARG A 587 5.73 -5.47 -23.76
C ARG A 587 6.91 -6.40 -23.99
N GLY A 588 6.82 -7.67 -23.54
CA GLY A 588 7.89 -8.64 -23.68
C GLY A 588 9.17 -8.32 -22.91
N ASN A 589 9.09 -7.45 -21.88
CA ASN A 589 10.24 -7.00 -21.09
C ASN A 589 10.27 -7.61 -19.68
N VAL A 590 9.52 -8.68 -19.44
CA VAL A 590 9.51 -9.41 -18.16
C VAL A 590 10.74 -10.29 -18.05
N VAL A 591 11.45 -10.21 -16.93
CA VAL A 591 12.58 -11.08 -16.59
C VAL A 591 12.09 -12.18 -15.64
N ASN A 592 12.34 -13.46 -16.01
CA ASN A 592 11.94 -14.61 -15.23
C ASN A 592 13.00 -14.91 -14.14
N PRO A 593 12.60 -15.03 -12.85
CA PRO A 593 13.51 -15.39 -11.78
C PRO A 593 14.24 -16.73 -12.01
N ASP A 594 13.61 -17.70 -12.63
CA ASP A 594 14.21 -19.00 -12.92
C ASP A 594 15.49 -18.90 -13.77
N GLU A 595 15.50 -18.00 -14.77
CA GLU A 595 16.67 -17.76 -15.61
C GLU A 595 17.82 -17.18 -14.78
N ILE A 596 17.51 -16.23 -13.90
CA ILE A 596 18.50 -15.59 -13.04
C ILE A 596 19.08 -16.57 -12.02
N ILE A 597 18.22 -17.40 -11.42
CA ILE A 597 18.65 -18.43 -10.46
C ILE A 597 19.55 -19.47 -11.14
N ASN A 598 19.18 -19.89 -12.35
CA ASN A 598 19.99 -20.84 -13.11
C ASN A 598 21.36 -20.28 -13.49
N ASP A 599 21.46 -19.00 -13.86
CA ASP A 599 22.68 -18.37 -14.34
C ASP A 599 23.60 -17.90 -13.20
N TYR A 600 23.03 -17.48 -12.05
CA TYR A 600 23.78 -16.80 -10.98
C TYR A 600 23.54 -17.34 -9.57
N GLY A 601 22.48 -18.10 -9.35
CA GLY A 601 22.04 -18.58 -8.03
C GLY A 601 21.02 -17.67 -7.34
N ALA A 602 20.23 -18.27 -6.45
CA ALA A 602 19.21 -17.58 -5.67
C ALA A 602 19.81 -16.53 -4.72
N ASP A 603 20.90 -16.87 -4.02
CA ASP A 603 21.56 -15.93 -3.10
C ASP A 603 22.09 -14.70 -3.84
N THR A 604 22.60 -14.87 -5.06
CA THR A 604 23.06 -13.75 -5.89
C THR A 604 21.90 -12.84 -6.27
N MET A 605 20.77 -13.42 -6.64
CA MET A 605 19.56 -12.65 -6.98
C MET A 605 19.06 -11.87 -5.76
N ARG A 606 18.95 -12.49 -4.59
CA ARG A 606 18.53 -11.85 -3.34
C ARG A 606 19.41 -10.66 -2.97
N VAL A 607 20.74 -10.86 -2.99
CA VAL A 607 21.71 -9.78 -2.72
C VAL A 607 21.56 -8.65 -3.75
N TYR A 608 21.43 -8.99 -5.03
CA TYR A 608 21.30 -7.97 -6.08
C TYR A 608 20.04 -7.13 -5.94
N GLU A 609 18.87 -7.75 -5.70
CA GLU A 609 17.61 -7.02 -5.53
C GLU A 609 17.63 -6.04 -4.34
N MET A 610 18.34 -6.40 -3.29
CA MET A 610 18.51 -5.56 -2.11
C MET A 610 19.58 -4.48 -2.29
N PHE A 611 20.50 -4.67 -3.24
CA PHE A 611 21.61 -3.75 -3.52
C PHE A 611 21.33 -2.75 -4.64
N ILE A 612 20.35 -3.00 -5.52
CA ILE A 612 20.09 -2.24 -6.75
C ILE A 612 19.73 -0.74 -6.50
N GLY A 613 19.47 -0.34 -5.27
CA GLY A 613 19.17 1.05 -4.89
C GLY A 613 18.36 1.15 -3.61
N ASP A 614 17.85 2.34 -3.37
CA ASP A 614 16.93 2.60 -2.27
C ASP A 614 15.67 1.71 -2.39
N PHE A 615 15.32 1.04 -1.30
CA PHE A 615 14.24 0.05 -1.30
C PHE A 615 12.86 0.64 -1.68
N GLU A 616 12.60 1.87 -1.27
CA GLU A 616 11.33 2.57 -1.53
C GLU A 616 11.24 3.17 -2.94
N LYS A 617 12.36 3.25 -3.67
CA LYS A 617 12.41 3.85 -5.01
C LYS A 617 12.38 2.79 -6.10
N ALA A 618 11.79 3.18 -7.23
CA ALA A 618 11.85 2.36 -8.42
C ALA A 618 13.29 2.27 -8.94
N ALA A 619 13.67 1.09 -9.43
CA ALA A 619 15.01 0.84 -9.96
C ALA A 619 14.95 0.00 -11.23
N PRO A 620 15.73 0.32 -12.28
CA PRO A 620 15.80 -0.48 -13.48
C PRO A 620 16.59 -1.77 -13.22
N TRP A 621 16.09 -2.90 -13.71
CA TRP A 621 16.83 -4.16 -13.73
C TRP A 621 18.06 -4.04 -14.63
N SER A 622 19.17 -4.60 -14.21
CA SER A 622 20.40 -4.65 -15.02
C SER A 622 21.07 -5.99 -14.93
N GLN A 623 21.03 -6.76 -16.00
CA GLN A 623 21.63 -8.08 -16.07
C GLN A 623 23.17 -8.05 -15.99
N SER A 624 23.78 -6.94 -16.38
CA SER A 624 25.23 -6.75 -16.23
C SER A 624 25.65 -6.48 -14.78
N SER A 625 24.83 -5.80 -14.00
CA SER A 625 25.13 -5.38 -12.63
C SER A 625 25.03 -6.53 -11.62
N ILE A 626 24.21 -7.55 -11.89
CA ILE A 626 24.08 -8.73 -11.01
C ILE A 626 25.40 -9.50 -10.84
N LYS A 627 26.28 -9.43 -11.84
CA LYS A 627 27.63 -10.02 -11.77
C LYS A 627 28.50 -9.45 -10.64
N GLY A 628 28.20 -8.23 -10.19
CA GLY A 628 28.83 -7.63 -9.01
C GLY A 628 28.47 -8.37 -7.73
N SER A 629 27.20 -8.69 -7.53
CA SER A 629 26.73 -9.49 -6.40
C SER A 629 27.26 -10.91 -6.43
N LYS A 630 27.34 -11.55 -7.61
CA LYS A 630 27.97 -12.88 -7.75
C LYS A 630 29.44 -12.86 -7.33
N ARG A 631 30.21 -11.90 -7.82
CA ARG A 631 31.63 -11.74 -7.42
C ARG A 631 31.81 -11.49 -5.92
N PHE A 632 30.88 -10.76 -5.30
CA PHE A 632 30.90 -10.57 -3.85
C PHE A 632 30.75 -11.90 -3.12
N LEU A 633 29.78 -12.73 -3.49
CA LEU A 633 29.56 -14.04 -2.87
C LEU A 633 30.73 -15.01 -3.14
N ASP A 634 31.32 -15.00 -4.35
CA ASP A 634 32.51 -15.77 -4.66
C ASP A 634 33.72 -15.41 -3.76
N LYS A 635 33.87 -14.11 -3.48
CA LYS A 635 34.89 -13.63 -2.53
C LYS A 635 34.61 -14.04 -1.09
N VAL A 636 33.32 -14.00 -0.67
CA VAL A 636 32.92 -14.50 0.66
C VAL A 636 33.25 -15.99 0.81
N TRP A 637 32.98 -16.78 -0.24
CA TRP A 637 33.36 -18.20 -0.26
C TRP A 637 34.86 -18.39 -0.09
N ALA A 638 35.66 -17.62 -0.82
CA ALA A 638 37.12 -17.69 -0.79
C ALA A 638 37.75 -17.25 0.56
N LEU A 639 37.01 -16.55 1.45
CA LEU A 639 37.49 -16.25 2.79
C LEU A 639 37.84 -17.52 3.60
N GLY A 640 37.20 -18.64 3.30
CA GLY A 640 37.50 -19.92 3.92
C GLY A 640 38.92 -20.45 3.64
N ASP A 641 39.58 -20.01 2.56
CA ASP A 641 40.96 -20.42 2.24
C ASP A 641 42.00 -19.68 3.11
N ILE A 642 41.61 -18.59 3.75
CA ILE A 642 42.47 -17.78 4.65
C ILE A 642 42.05 -17.90 6.12
N LEU A 643 41.23 -18.91 6.45
CA LEU A 643 40.73 -19.15 7.80
C LEU A 643 41.86 -19.60 8.73
N VAL A 644 41.94 -18.97 9.91
CA VAL A 644 42.87 -19.30 10.99
C VAL A 644 42.13 -19.52 12.30
N GLU A 645 42.80 -20.19 13.27
CA GLU A 645 42.24 -20.35 14.63
C GLU A 645 42.07 -19.00 15.34
N GLY A 646 41.10 -18.92 16.23
CA GLY A 646 40.80 -17.77 17.06
C GLY A 646 39.30 -17.51 17.13
N ASP A 647 38.78 -17.34 18.37
CA ASP A 647 37.33 -17.17 18.61
C ASP A 647 36.90 -15.70 18.73
N GLY A 648 37.85 -14.75 18.76
CA GLY A 648 37.59 -13.31 18.89
C GLY A 648 37.95 -12.53 17.63
N TYR A 649 37.72 -11.23 17.71
CA TYR A 649 38.13 -10.26 16.68
C TYR A 649 39.57 -9.88 16.87
N ARG A 650 40.32 -9.74 15.79
CA ARG A 650 41.68 -9.20 15.83
C ARG A 650 41.64 -7.69 16.13
N PRO A 651 42.59 -7.19 16.90
CA PRO A 651 42.61 -5.76 17.33
C PRO A 651 42.48 -4.76 16.16
N GLU A 652 43.08 -5.07 15.01
CA GLU A 652 43.05 -4.22 13.82
C GLU A 652 41.68 -4.15 13.13
N LEU A 653 40.78 -5.10 13.40
CA LEU A 653 39.44 -5.17 12.80
C LEU A 653 38.31 -5.07 13.83
N GLU A 654 38.60 -5.11 15.14
CA GLU A 654 37.57 -5.16 16.19
C GLU A 654 36.59 -4.00 16.09
N ALA A 655 37.07 -2.77 15.94
CA ALA A 655 36.25 -1.61 15.83
C ALA A 655 35.37 -1.64 14.54
N GLU A 656 35.91 -2.13 13.43
CA GLU A 656 35.17 -2.25 12.17
C GLU A 656 34.08 -3.35 12.26
N PHE A 657 34.36 -4.48 12.95
CA PHE A 657 33.31 -5.47 13.22
C PHE A 657 32.19 -4.90 14.04
N HIS A 658 32.45 -4.22 15.15
CA HIS A 658 31.39 -3.60 15.97
C HIS A 658 30.60 -2.55 15.22
N ARG A 659 31.23 -1.69 14.44
CA ARG A 659 30.53 -0.72 13.54
C ARG A 659 29.68 -1.42 12.50
N THR A 660 30.16 -2.51 11.91
CA THR A 660 29.43 -3.25 10.88
C THR A 660 28.23 -3.99 11.48
N ILE A 661 28.38 -4.61 12.65
CA ILE A 661 27.24 -5.23 13.36
C ILE A 661 26.15 -4.20 13.63
N LYS A 662 26.52 -3.05 14.21
CA LYS A 662 25.61 -1.94 14.47
C LYS A 662 24.91 -1.49 13.17
N LYS A 663 25.70 -1.18 12.16
CA LYS A 663 25.22 -0.67 10.86
C LYS A 663 24.25 -1.63 10.19
N VAL A 664 24.59 -2.91 10.06
CA VAL A 664 23.74 -3.93 9.43
C VAL A 664 22.46 -4.14 10.24
N THR A 665 22.55 -4.12 11.58
CA THR A 665 21.40 -4.26 12.47
C THR A 665 20.37 -3.14 12.25
N GLU A 666 20.84 -1.89 12.27
CA GLU A 666 20.00 -0.70 12.10
C GLU A 666 19.48 -0.56 10.68
N ASP A 667 20.30 -0.86 9.67
CA ASP A 667 19.92 -0.77 8.26
C ASP A 667 18.84 -1.78 7.88
N ILE A 668 18.86 -3.00 8.42
CA ILE A 668 17.80 -3.99 8.22
C ILE A 668 16.47 -3.47 8.81
N GLU A 669 16.50 -2.88 9.99
CA GLU A 669 15.29 -2.31 10.62
C GLU A 669 14.76 -1.07 9.89
N GLY A 670 15.63 -0.33 9.23
CA GLY A 670 15.30 0.83 8.40
C GLY A 670 15.06 0.53 6.93
N LEU A 671 15.05 -0.75 6.49
CA LEU A 671 15.00 -1.17 5.08
C LEU A 671 16.08 -0.53 4.18
N LYS A 672 17.22 -0.16 4.78
CA LYS A 672 18.40 0.37 4.06
C LYS A 672 19.31 -0.78 3.62
N MET A 673 18.76 -1.75 2.92
CA MET A 673 19.41 -2.99 2.56
C MET A 673 20.69 -2.79 1.74
N ASN A 674 20.69 -1.82 0.83
CA ASN A 674 21.84 -1.48 0.00
C ASN A 674 23.03 -0.98 0.83
N THR A 675 22.81 -0.20 1.87
CA THR A 675 23.88 0.29 2.76
C THR A 675 24.37 -0.80 3.70
N ALA A 676 23.51 -1.71 4.15
CA ALA A 676 23.91 -2.90 4.90
C ALA A 676 24.85 -3.80 4.08
N ILE A 677 24.49 -4.07 2.83
CA ILE A 677 25.32 -4.88 1.91
C ILE A 677 26.65 -4.16 1.63
N ALA A 678 26.62 -2.84 1.42
CA ALA A 678 27.84 -2.05 1.23
C ALA A 678 28.79 -2.13 2.45
N ALA A 679 28.24 -2.10 3.67
CA ALA A 679 29.02 -2.26 4.89
C ALA A 679 29.70 -3.66 4.96
N LEU A 680 28.94 -4.71 4.60
CA LEU A 680 29.51 -6.08 4.51
C LEU A 680 30.59 -6.18 3.45
N MET A 681 30.41 -5.55 2.29
CA MET A 681 31.44 -5.51 1.23
C MET A 681 32.70 -4.78 1.69
N SER A 682 32.56 -3.69 2.46
CA SER A 682 33.69 -2.96 3.03
C SER A 682 34.45 -3.81 4.03
N LEU A 683 33.77 -4.41 5.00
CA LEU A 683 34.38 -5.29 5.99
C LEU A 683 35.11 -6.49 5.32
N MET A 684 34.51 -7.11 4.30
CA MET A 684 35.14 -8.17 3.52
C MET A 684 36.45 -7.69 2.88
N ASN A 685 36.46 -6.50 2.28
CA ASN A 685 37.69 -5.97 1.69
C ASN A 685 38.79 -5.74 2.75
N SER A 686 38.44 -5.23 3.93
CA SER A 686 39.37 -5.07 5.06
C SER A 686 39.92 -6.39 5.53
N ILE A 687 39.09 -7.43 5.64
CA ILE A 687 39.52 -8.81 5.98
C ILE A 687 40.51 -9.33 4.93
N GLN A 688 40.14 -9.23 3.64
CA GLN A 688 41.02 -9.69 2.54
C GLN A 688 42.37 -8.98 2.54
N ALA A 689 42.42 -7.69 2.84
CA ALA A 689 43.66 -6.93 2.92
C ALA A 689 44.62 -7.45 4.01
N THR A 690 44.15 -8.07 5.07
CA THR A 690 44.95 -8.71 6.13
C THR A 690 45.46 -10.09 5.77
N GLY A 691 44.91 -10.72 4.73
CA GLY A 691 45.26 -12.06 4.26
C GLY A 691 44.91 -13.22 5.21
N LYS A 692 44.08 -12.98 6.23
CA LYS A 692 43.61 -13.98 7.20
C LYS A 692 42.26 -13.57 7.80
N ILE A 693 41.50 -14.58 8.28
CA ILE A 693 40.24 -14.38 9.04
C ILE A 693 40.20 -15.41 10.18
N THR A 694 39.84 -14.96 11.40
CA THR A 694 39.65 -15.89 12.51
C THR A 694 38.29 -16.59 12.43
N LYS A 695 38.12 -17.72 13.15
CA LYS A 695 36.84 -18.41 13.27
C LYS A 695 35.76 -17.47 13.83
N GLY A 696 36.07 -16.67 14.85
CA GLY A 696 35.13 -15.73 15.44
C GLY A 696 34.72 -14.62 14.48
N GLU A 697 35.68 -14.06 13.72
CA GLU A 697 35.42 -13.08 12.67
C GLU A 697 34.54 -13.66 11.57
N TYR A 698 34.82 -14.88 11.10
CA TYR A 698 34.09 -15.51 10.03
C TYR A 698 32.68 -15.88 10.46
N LYS A 699 32.49 -16.45 11.67
CA LYS A 699 31.16 -16.69 12.23
C LYS A 699 30.33 -15.41 12.23
N THR A 700 30.87 -14.31 12.74
CA THR A 700 30.14 -13.01 12.79
C THR A 700 29.82 -12.53 11.40
N PHE A 701 30.78 -12.52 10.48
CA PHE A 701 30.58 -12.03 9.11
C PHE A 701 29.45 -12.78 8.39
N ILE A 702 29.50 -14.13 8.39
CA ILE A 702 28.48 -14.93 7.71
C ILE A 702 27.14 -14.91 8.43
N THR A 703 27.09 -14.71 9.75
CA THR A 703 25.83 -14.51 10.47
C THR A 703 25.16 -13.20 10.06
N LEU A 704 25.92 -12.12 9.90
CA LEU A 704 25.38 -10.84 9.39
C LEU A 704 24.91 -10.96 7.93
N LEU A 705 25.56 -11.77 7.11
CA LEU A 705 25.23 -11.99 5.72
C LEU A 705 24.06 -12.98 5.52
N ASN A 706 23.84 -13.90 6.48
CA ASN A 706 22.85 -14.97 6.35
C ASN A 706 21.46 -14.52 5.93
N PRO A 707 20.87 -13.43 6.47
CA PRO A 707 19.57 -12.97 5.99
C PRO A 707 19.51 -12.64 4.49
N PHE A 708 20.61 -12.15 3.92
CA PHE A 708 20.73 -11.77 2.51
C PHE A 708 21.03 -12.96 1.60
N ALA A 709 21.93 -13.86 2.04
CA ALA A 709 22.44 -14.98 1.28
C ALA A 709 22.43 -16.25 2.15
N PRO A 710 21.25 -16.85 2.41
CA PRO A 710 21.12 -17.90 3.41
C PRO A 710 21.79 -19.22 3.02
N HIS A 711 21.80 -19.59 1.74
CA HIS A 711 22.30 -20.90 1.34
C HIS A 711 23.85 -20.98 1.44
N ILE A 712 24.55 -20.00 0.88
CA ILE A 712 26.02 -19.95 0.93
C ILE A 712 26.54 -19.88 2.37
N THR A 713 25.85 -19.11 3.23
CA THR A 713 26.30 -18.91 4.61
C THR A 713 26.06 -20.14 5.48
N GLU A 714 24.96 -20.86 5.29
CA GLU A 714 24.74 -22.18 5.94
C GLU A 714 25.80 -23.21 5.50
N GLU A 715 26.10 -23.24 4.21
CA GLU A 715 27.13 -24.16 3.70
C GLU A 715 28.52 -23.87 4.27
N ILE A 716 28.90 -22.59 4.31
CA ILE A 716 30.18 -22.19 4.94
C ILE A 716 30.19 -22.57 6.43
N TRP A 717 29.07 -22.37 7.12
CA TRP A 717 28.92 -22.71 8.53
C TRP A 717 29.17 -24.22 8.78
N GLU A 718 28.51 -25.05 7.99
CA GLU A 718 28.67 -26.52 8.06
C GLU A 718 30.11 -26.95 7.72
N MET A 719 30.65 -26.45 6.59
CA MET A 719 31.98 -26.81 6.13
C MET A 719 33.10 -26.40 7.10
N CYS A 720 32.95 -25.29 7.80
CA CYS A 720 33.90 -24.84 8.83
C CYS A 720 33.72 -25.57 10.16
N GLY A 721 32.72 -26.45 10.28
CA GLY A 721 32.47 -27.23 11.49
C GLY A 721 32.08 -26.40 12.69
N PHE A 722 31.31 -25.33 12.48
CA PHE A 722 30.90 -24.42 13.55
C PHE A 722 29.77 -24.99 14.46
N GLY A 723 29.17 -26.11 14.07
CA GLY A 723 28.18 -26.88 14.83
C GLY A 723 26.74 -26.32 14.68
N GLY A 724 25.78 -27.24 14.52
CA GLY A 724 24.38 -26.92 14.27
C GLY A 724 24.16 -26.18 12.93
N MET A 725 23.00 -25.56 12.78
CA MET A 725 22.68 -24.66 11.64
C MET A 725 22.87 -23.20 12.05
N LEU A 726 23.34 -22.37 11.11
CA LEU A 726 23.58 -20.95 11.37
C LEU A 726 22.27 -20.24 11.75
N ASN A 727 21.15 -20.58 11.09
CA ASN A 727 19.84 -20.00 11.38
C ASN A 727 19.29 -20.31 12.79
N GLN A 728 19.95 -21.16 13.56
CA GLN A 728 19.64 -21.50 14.97
C GLN A 728 20.57 -20.82 15.96
N THR A 729 21.48 -19.97 15.50
CA THR A 729 22.42 -19.22 16.35
C THR A 729 21.83 -17.88 16.79
N GLU A 730 22.61 -17.07 17.52
CA GLU A 730 22.21 -15.74 17.96
C GLU A 730 22.74 -14.67 17.02
N TRP A 731 21.93 -13.58 16.86
CA TRP A 731 22.38 -12.38 16.17
C TRP A 731 23.54 -11.72 16.90
N PRO A 732 24.64 -11.35 16.19
CA PRO A 732 25.80 -10.74 16.82
C PRO A 732 25.46 -9.43 17.53
N LYS A 733 26.08 -9.21 18.70
CA LYS A 733 25.93 -8.00 19.50
C LYS A 733 27.14 -7.09 19.29
N PHE A 734 26.88 -5.79 19.21
CA PHE A 734 27.95 -4.79 19.16
C PHE A 734 28.12 -4.12 20.53
N ASP A 735 29.32 -3.64 20.77
CA ASP A 735 29.67 -2.79 21.91
C ASP A 735 29.90 -1.38 21.38
N GLU A 736 29.13 -0.40 21.83
CA GLU A 736 29.20 0.99 21.38
C GLU A 736 30.58 1.60 21.67
N ALA A 737 31.20 1.25 22.81
CA ALA A 737 32.51 1.74 23.19
C ALA A 737 33.62 1.23 22.25
N LYS A 738 33.40 0.08 21.60
CA LYS A 738 34.35 -0.52 20.67
C LYS A 738 34.13 -0.11 19.21
N CYS A 739 33.08 0.66 18.93
CA CYS A 739 32.84 1.19 17.60
C CYS A 739 33.83 2.32 17.19
N VAL A 740 34.63 2.80 18.10
CA VAL A 740 35.61 3.86 17.86
C VAL A 740 36.98 3.23 17.64
N ASP A 741 37.68 3.64 16.60
CA ASP A 741 39.05 3.17 16.38
C ASP A 741 39.94 3.65 17.56
N ALA A 742 40.73 2.73 18.10
CA ALA A 742 41.66 3.06 19.17
C ALA A 742 42.76 4.01 18.68
N THR A 743 43.11 3.93 17.40
CA THR A 743 44.06 4.82 16.74
C THR A 743 43.48 5.44 15.48
N VAL A 744 43.96 6.61 15.11
CA VAL A 744 43.59 7.32 13.90
C VAL A 744 44.82 7.82 13.18
N GLU A 745 44.86 7.70 11.85
CA GLU A 745 45.91 8.33 11.06
C GLU A 745 45.62 9.82 10.92
N ILE A 746 46.55 10.65 11.37
CA ILE A 746 46.54 12.10 11.16
C ILE A 746 47.64 12.53 10.19
N VAL A 747 47.38 13.53 9.42
CA VAL A 747 48.35 14.10 8.48
C VAL A 747 49.13 15.22 9.17
N VAL A 748 50.47 15.18 9.06
CA VAL A 748 51.33 16.23 9.55
C VAL A 748 51.74 17.13 8.39
N GLN A 749 51.45 18.43 8.55
CA GLN A 749 51.71 19.47 7.54
C GLN A 749 52.70 20.50 8.10
N ILE A 750 53.54 21.03 7.22
CA ILE A 750 54.34 22.21 7.48
C ILE A 750 53.97 23.26 6.42
N ASN A 751 53.52 24.43 6.88
CA ASN A 751 53.02 25.49 5.99
C ASN A 751 52.00 25.01 4.98
N GLY A 752 51.07 24.08 5.41
CA GLY A 752 50.01 23.52 4.60
C GLY A 752 50.45 22.41 3.64
N LYS A 753 51.75 22.02 3.61
CA LYS A 753 52.22 20.92 2.77
C LYS A 753 52.46 19.67 3.63
N ILE A 754 51.91 18.50 3.19
CA ILE A 754 52.04 17.21 3.88
C ILE A 754 53.51 16.80 3.95
N ARG A 755 53.96 16.40 5.15
CA ARG A 755 55.32 15.95 5.41
C ARG A 755 55.37 14.54 5.99
N ALA A 756 54.36 14.17 6.79
CA ALA A 756 54.28 12.88 7.42
C ALA A 756 52.84 12.46 7.61
N ARG A 757 52.61 11.16 7.87
CA ARG A 757 51.40 10.58 8.36
C ARG A 757 51.71 9.85 9.65
N LEU A 758 50.89 10.00 10.65
CA LEU A 758 51.11 9.53 11.99
C LEU A 758 49.88 8.84 12.55
N ASN A 759 50.02 7.58 12.97
CA ASN A 759 48.97 6.89 13.70
C ASN A 759 49.08 7.24 15.19
N VAL A 760 48.02 7.84 15.69
CA VAL A 760 47.91 8.33 17.08
C VAL A 760 46.67 7.79 17.76
N ALA A 761 46.65 7.75 19.09
CA ALA A 761 45.40 7.41 19.81
C ALA A 761 44.28 8.35 19.41
N ALA A 762 43.05 7.83 19.21
CA ALA A 762 41.91 8.60 18.71
C ALA A 762 41.49 9.72 19.67
N ASP A 763 41.85 9.62 20.94
CA ASP A 763 41.61 10.58 22.04
C ASP A 763 42.85 11.38 22.41
N ILE A 764 43.93 11.35 21.60
CA ILE A 764 45.19 12.03 21.85
C ILE A 764 44.97 13.55 22.10
N SER A 765 45.64 14.10 23.08
CA SER A 765 45.61 15.53 23.36
C SER A 765 46.27 16.32 22.23
N ALA A 766 45.88 17.59 22.04
CA ALA A 766 46.52 18.47 21.08
C ALA A 766 48.02 18.60 21.35
N THR A 767 48.39 18.64 22.61
CA THR A 767 49.80 18.79 23.04
C THR A 767 50.61 17.57 22.64
N ASP A 768 50.12 16.38 22.90
CA ASP A 768 50.82 15.11 22.59
C ASP A 768 50.85 14.84 21.09
N ALA A 769 49.75 15.13 20.34
CA ALA A 769 49.74 15.01 18.91
C ALA A 769 50.77 15.91 18.22
N ILE A 770 50.89 17.15 18.66
CA ILE A 770 51.87 18.09 18.15
C ILE A 770 53.27 17.63 18.51
N ALA A 771 53.49 17.14 19.75
CA ALA A 771 54.80 16.60 20.18
C ALA A 771 55.24 15.42 19.31
N LEU A 772 54.37 14.42 19.12
CA LEU A 772 54.64 13.25 18.26
C LEU A 772 54.86 13.65 16.80
N ALA A 773 54.16 14.67 16.31
CA ALA A 773 54.35 15.20 14.96
C ALA A 773 55.74 15.82 14.78
N LYS A 774 56.25 16.52 15.76
CA LYS A 774 57.58 17.08 15.74
C LYS A 774 58.69 16.05 15.82
N GLU A 775 58.42 14.86 16.38
CA GLU A 775 59.37 13.77 16.46
C GLU A 775 59.62 13.04 15.14
N GLN A 776 58.76 13.26 14.15
CA GLN A 776 58.88 12.65 12.82
C GLN A 776 60.13 13.19 12.09
N ASP A 777 60.99 12.36 11.56
CA ASP A 777 62.27 12.75 10.92
C ASP A 777 62.09 13.79 9.81
N ALA A 778 61.05 13.59 8.96
CA ALA A 778 60.72 14.54 7.89
C ALA A 778 60.27 15.89 8.42
N VAL A 779 59.64 15.94 9.58
CA VAL A 779 59.20 17.16 10.24
C VAL A 779 60.39 17.84 10.94
N LYS A 780 61.21 17.09 11.69
CA LYS A 780 62.46 17.57 12.33
C LYS A 780 63.35 18.24 11.34
N ALA A 781 63.59 17.64 10.18
CA ALA A 781 64.44 18.19 9.14
C ALA A 781 63.94 19.51 8.61
N GLU A 782 62.62 19.69 8.52
CA GLU A 782 62.03 20.89 7.94
C GLU A 782 61.85 22.07 8.93
N ILE A 783 61.75 21.78 10.23
CA ILE A 783 61.68 22.82 11.29
C ILE A 783 63.04 23.22 11.84
N ALA A 784 64.08 22.45 11.53
CA ALA A 784 65.43 22.72 11.98
C ALA A 784 65.93 24.14 11.55
N GLY A 785 66.34 24.96 12.54
CA GLY A 785 66.81 26.35 12.28
C GLY A 785 65.74 27.36 11.92
N LYS A 786 64.44 27.01 11.98
CA LYS A 786 63.31 27.90 11.70
C LYS A 786 62.54 28.24 12.98
N ASN A 787 61.91 29.43 13.00
CA ASN A 787 61.07 29.82 14.12
C ASN A 787 59.65 29.29 13.88
N ILE A 788 59.11 28.52 14.84
CA ILE A 788 57.71 28.04 14.82
C ILE A 788 56.81 29.21 15.22
N ILE A 789 55.89 29.61 14.32
CA ILE A 789 55.01 30.75 14.50
C ILE A 789 53.66 30.30 15.05
N LYS A 790 53.16 29.14 14.58
CA LYS A 790 51.87 28.64 14.99
C LYS A 790 51.80 27.10 14.85
N GLU A 791 51.16 26.47 15.83
CA GLU A 791 50.87 25.05 15.82
C GLU A 791 49.36 24.87 15.92
N LEU A 792 48.77 24.05 15.04
CA LEU A 792 47.37 23.81 14.99
C LEU A 792 47.15 22.30 14.94
N TYR A 793 46.36 21.77 15.88
CA TYR A 793 45.81 20.40 15.83
C TYR A 793 44.34 20.45 15.49
N VAL A 794 43.94 19.74 14.46
CA VAL A 794 42.54 19.46 14.15
C VAL A 794 42.28 17.99 14.55
N PRO A 795 41.46 17.76 15.58
CA PRO A 795 41.24 16.41 16.10
C PRO A 795 40.90 15.40 15.00
N LYS A 796 41.53 14.23 15.05
CA LYS A 796 41.38 13.12 14.13
C LYS A 796 41.65 13.42 12.64
N LYS A 797 42.28 14.55 12.31
CA LYS A 797 42.54 14.98 10.94
C LYS A 797 43.98 15.33 10.66
N LEU A 798 44.49 16.37 11.33
CA LEU A 798 45.81 16.83 11.01
C LEU A 798 46.48 17.65 12.14
N VAL A 799 47.82 17.69 12.10
CA VAL A 799 48.65 18.68 12.75
C VAL A 799 49.25 19.56 11.66
N ASN A 800 49.14 20.89 11.79
CA ASN A 800 49.82 21.86 10.91
C ASN A 800 50.74 22.75 11.70
N ILE A 801 52.05 22.74 11.35
CA ILE A 801 53.10 23.54 11.97
C ILE A 801 53.48 24.65 10.97
N VAL A 802 53.30 25.90 11.38
CA VAL A 802 53.67 27.03 10.57
C VAL A 802 55.02 27.53 11.03
N VAL A 803 56.00 27.53 10.12
CA VAL A 803 57.40 28.00 10.39
C VAL A 803 57.79 29.15 9.44
N LYS A 804 58.70 29.97 9.92
CA LYS A 804 59.32 31.09 9.16
C LYS A 804 60.81 31.05 9.26
#